data_3095faadad8f5e64a24328c9b6806b68
#
_entry.id   3095faadad8f5e64a24328c9b6806b68
#
_cell.length_a   1.000
_cell.length_b   1.000
_cell.length_c   1.000
_cell.angle_alpha   90.00
_cell.angle_beta   90.00
_cell.angle_gamma   90.00
#
_symmetry.space_group_name_H-M   'P 1'
#
loop_
_entity.id
_entity.type
_entity.pdbx_description
1 polymer ?
#
loop_
_entity_poly.entity_id
_entity_poly.type
_entity_poly.pdbx_seq_one_letter_code
_entity_poly.pdbx_strand_id
1 'polypeptide(L)'
;ALDLETTGLDPARWRASWQRVVRFRGEKVLDTWSSLVNPQRRIPYQIQQLTGITQEEADGAPSLFSLLASLRQFAGRAPLVGHSIQFDLAFLARHGLFADNAALDTFELASILLPHMARYSLQRLAKELGISALTHHRALDDAHTTARLFQVLHDQAKRLNLATIQEIRRLGAGSNWPLTQFFEDVEREQSRTLFTTSIGQQLLARGVLNGRGSAQLFYQREEVEPPLQPAAQPRPLDTEALAAMLDEGGAFSRQFPGYEHRPQQVEMLRAVARAFNQHTHLLVEAGAGTGKSIAYLLPAAYFAATNSEHVVISTNTINLQDQLYHKDIPDLQRLLGIEFRAALLKGRRNYLCLRRLEALRRRGQLSPTVMRVLAKILVWLPSTLTGDRAEVFLPSAGERAVWGQVCSDPEACLGERCGYRQEGQCFFYEARRRAERAHLIVVNHALLLADIAVENRVLPDYGYLIIDEAHNLEDSVTRQLSFEADRQGLEEMLTSISQRVAPGRYVGLLTQLSFRLQPLLGQTLHSQATERIREVQQKVEGARSTLYDLFNGLRACLNDHRRPGQSYDQRLRLTGGMRAQPAWDEVEIAGDNFTLRLAGVVEGLRLLLEGLENLTECDLTSCEDLLQQLHLQGGQLYMAHEQLRPLLVEPRENTIYWATIHSQDQHISLHTAPLHVGELVEQYLFHPKRMIVLTSATLRAEGSFDYITERLHAWDAEQVALDSPFDYPSSTLLFLPADIPEPNQPHHQKRAEEALTLLCRAAGGRTLALFTSYSQLHNTARAIRRTLGEADISVFVQGQGTSRRQLLENFRTTPRSVLLGTSSFWEGVDVMGEALSCLVIAKLPFAVPTDPIFAARGETFDDPFRQYAVPQAILRFRQGFGRLIRSKTDRGIVLVLDRRVGTKFYGQAFLDSLPECTIRRGPIAQLPQVAREWLDRGP
;
A
#
# COMPACT_ATOMS: atom_id res chain seq x y z
N ALA A 1 12.42 31.41 -10.63
CA ALA A 1 11.79 30.53 -9.66
C ALA A 1 10.80 31.34 -8.82
N LEU A 2 9.66 30.75 -8.52
CA LEU A 2 8.57 31.34 -7.76
C LEU A 2 8.34 30.50 -6.49
N ASP A 3 8.15 31.17 -5.36
CA ASP A 3 7.74 30.57 -4.10
C ASP A 3 6.80 31.50 -3.34
N LEU A 4 5.72 30.94 -2.76
CA LEU A 4 4.69 31.68 -2.03
C LEU A 4 4.52 31.11 -0.62
N GLU A 5 4.55 32.00 0.36
CA GLU A 5 4.02 31.68 1.68
C GLU A 5 2.54 32.04 1.78
N THR A 6 1.76 31.17 2.38
CA THR A 6 0.31 31.32 2.44
C THR A 6 -0.24 31.13 3.85
N THR A 7 -1.40 31.70 4.11
CA THR A 7 -2.07 31.56 5.42
C THR A 7 -2.75 30.20 5.62
N GLY A 8 -2.68 29.28 4.62
CA GLY A 8 -3.23 27.94 4.66
C GLY A 8 -3.30 27.30 3.27
N LEU A 9 -3.71 26.01 3.19
CA LEU A 9 -3.57 25.18 2.01
C LEU A 9 -4.66 25.36 0.92
N ASP A 10 -5.82 25.90 1.26
CA ASP A 10 -6.95 26.03 0.33
C ASP A 10 -7.00 27.45 -0.29
N PRO A 11 -6.70 27.63 -1.59
CA PRO A 11 -6.76 28.95 -2.23
C PRO A 11 -8.13 29.61 -2.14
N ALA A 12 -9.22 28.85 -1.98
CA ALA A 12 -10.57 29.39 -1.82
C ALA A 12 -10.77 30.10 -0.48
N ARG A 13 -10.09 29.63 0.56
CA ARG A 13 -10.26 30.08 1.94
C ARG A 13 -9.10 30.92 2.46
N TRP A 14 -7.90 30.77 1.89
CA TRP A 14 -6.66 31.35 2.41
C TRP A 14 -6.05 32.36 1.44
N ARG A 15 -5.04 33.10 1.86
CA ARG A 15 -4.40 34.19 1.10
C ARG A 15 -2.88 34.03 1.13
N ALA A 16 -2.20 34.59 0.15
CA ALA A 16 -0.74 34.73 0.18
C ALA A 16 -0.35 35.73 1.27
N SER A 17 0.71 35.42 2.00
CA SER A 17 1.31 36.29 3.03
C SER A 17 2.70 36.77 2.64
N TRP A 18 3.38 36.09 1.76
CA TRP A 18 4.68 36.48 1.21
C TRP A 18 4.88 35.92 -0.20
N GLN A 19 5.57 36.68 -1.07
CA GLN A 19 5.86 36.28 -2.45
C GLN A 19 7.33 36.55 -2.76
N ARG A 20 7.96 35.61 -3.49
CA ARG A 20 9.33 35.74 -3.96
C ARG A 20 9.51 35.16 -5.33
N VAL A 21 10.24 35.89 -6.16
CA VAL A 21 10.56 35.46 -7.52
C VAL A 21 12.03 35.72 -7.79
N VAL A 22 12.74 34.70 -8.26
CA VAL A 22 14.13 34.79 -8.68
C VAL A 22 14.19 34.62 -10.19
N ARG A 23 14.76 35.62 -10.89
CA ARG A 23 15.03 35.53 -12.32
C ARG A 23 16.44 35.01 -12.53
N PHE A 24 16.58 33.94 -13.28
CA PHE A 24 17.89 33.33 -13.56
C PHE A 24 18.04 32.92 -15.02
N ARG A 25 19.28 32.74 -15.47
CA ARG A 25 19.61 32.20 -16.80
C ARG A 25 20.84 31.27 -16.65
N GLY A 26 20.69 30.00 -16.98
CA GLY A 26 21.67 28.98 -16.64
C GLY A 26 22.03 29.05 -15.14
N GLU A 27 23.24 29.07 -14.77
CA GLU A 27 23.70 29.16 -13.36
C GLU A 27 23.61 30.55 -12.74
N LYS A 28 23.40 31.59 -13.54
CA LYS A 28 23.48 32.98 -13.09
C LYS A 28 22.11 33.52 -12.66
N VAL A 29 22.03 33.97 -11.42
CA VAL A 29 20.89 34.77 -10.93
C VAL A 29 21.02 36.17 -11.51
N LEU A 30 20.00 36.66 -12.18
CA LEU A 30 19.96 37.97 -12.83
C LEU A 30 19.35 39.04 -11.94
N ASP A 31 18.26 38.70 -11.26
CA ASP A 31 17.49 39.65 -10.48
C ASP A 31 16.58 38.90 -9.46
N THR A 32 16.16 39.59 -8.41
CA THR A 32 15.29 39.04 -7.37
C THR A 32 14.21 40.04 -6.98
N TRP A 33 12.96 39.59 -6.98
CA TRP A 33 11.82 40.38 -6.52
C TRP A 33 11.20 39.72 -5.29
N SER A 34 10.91 40.49 -4.24
CA SER A 34 10.36 40.00 -2.98
C SER A 34 9.44 41.03 -2.35
N SER A 35 8.31 40.60 -1.83
CA SER A 35 7.40 41.45 -1.04
C SER A 35 6.60 40.64 -0.04
N LEU A 36 6.46 41.17 1.19
CA LEU A 36 5.40 40.77 2.11
C LEU A 36 4.04 41.17 1.53
N VAL A 37 3.02 40.43 1.85
CA VAL A 37 1.64 40.67 1.40
C VAL A 37 0.71 40.70 2.60
N ASN A 38 -0.10 41.74 2.71
CA ASN A 38 -1.17 41.76 3.69
C ASN A 38 -2.29 40.80 3.26
N PRO A 39 -2.51 39.69 3.98
CA PRO A 39 -3.53 38.70 3.62
C PRO A 39 -4.96 39.21 3.95
N GLN A 40 -5.09 40.38 4.57
CA GLN A 40 -6.35 41.00 5.05
C GLN A 40 -7.15 40.06 5.95
N ARG A 41 -6.45 39.21 6.71
CA ARG A 41 -7.01 38.29 7.68
C ARG A 41 -5.94 37.80 8.65
N ARG A 42 -6.39 37.26 9.77
CA ARG A 42 -5.47 36.72 10.79
C ARG A 42 -4.70 35.50 10.27
N ILE A 43 -3.37 35.51 10.41
CA ILE A 43 -2.50 34.39 10.11
C ILE A 43 -2.59 33.43 11.29
N PRO A 44 -2.92 32.13 11.06
CA PRO A 44 -2.90 31.13 12.13
C PRO A 44 -1.53 31.04 12.80
N TYR A 45 -1.50 30.88 14.09
CA TYR A 45 -0.26 30.84 14.87
C TYR A 45 0.76 29.80 14.34
N GLN A 46 0.27 28.63 13.94
CA GLN A 46 1.12 27.59 13.35
C GLN A 46 1.80 28.03 12.03
N ILE A 47 1.11 28.82 11.23
CA ILE A 47 1.66 29.36 9.99
C ILE A 47 2.71 30.44 10.31
N GLN A 48 2.47 31.29 11.31
CA GLN A 48 3.45 32.27 11.74
C GLN A 48 4.75 31.60 12.23
N GLN A 49 4.64 30.50 12.97
CA GLN A 49 5.80 29.70 13.39
C GLN A 49 6.51 29.03 12.22
N LEU A 50 5.75 28.46 11.25
CA LEU A 50 6.32 27.76 10.09
C LEU A 50 7.03 28.72 9.13
N THR A 51 6.44 29.90 8.88
CA THR A 51 6.93 30.86 7.88
C THR A 51 7.83 31.93 8.50
N GLY A 52 7.81 32.07 9.81
CA GLY A 52 8.48 33.14 10.54
C GLY A 52 7.87 34.54 10.33
N ILE A 53 6.68 34.62 9.72
CA ILE A 53 5.98 35.90 9.44
C ILE A 53 5.02 36.18 10.59
N THR A 54 5.23 37.30 11.28
CA THR A 54 4.33 37.75 12.34
C THR A 54 3.09 38.44 11.80
N GLN A 55 2.04 38.49 12.60
CA GLN A 55 0.82 39.24 12.22
C GLN A 55 1.11 40.71 11.99
N GLU A 56 1.96 41.34 12.85
CA GLU A 56 2.31 42.73 12.75
C GLU A 56 3.03 43.09 11.46
N GLU A 57 3.99 42.26 11.03
CA GLU A 57 4.71 42.42 9.78
C GLU A 57 3.75 42.33 8.58
N ALA A 58 2.80 41.40 8.63
CA ALA A 58 1.85 41.19 7.55
C ALA A 58 0.79 42.31 7.49
N ASP A 59 0.37 42.88 8.61
CA ASP A 59 -0.60 43.97 8.66
C ASP A 59 -0.03 45.26 8.09
N GLY A 60 1.28 45.52 8.23
CA GLY A 60 1.99 46.65 7.64
C GLY A 60 2.36 46.49 6.15
N ALA A 61 2.14 45.32 5.57
CA ALA A 61 2.51 45.03 4.18
C ALA A 61 1.48 45.54 3.15
N PRO A 62 1.88 45.76 1.88
CA PRO A 62 0.96 46.14 0.80
C PRO A 62 -0.02 45.01 0.48
N SER A 63 -1.18 45.36 -0.07
CA SER A 63 -2.16 44.34 -0.53
C SER A 63 -1.63 43.58 -1.75
N LEU A 64 -2.08 42.33 -1.95
CA LEU A 64 -1.73 41.57 -3.13
C LEU A 64 -2.06 42.33 -4.42
N PHE A 65 -3.23 43.02 -4.45
CA PHE A 65 -3.70 43.73 -5.63
C PHE A 65 -2.72 44.84 -6.09
N SER A 66 -2.10 45.55 -5.17
CA SER A 66 -1.11 46.62 -5.49
C SER A 66 0.20 46.04 -6.05
N LEU A 67 0.50 44.76 -5.82
CA LEU A 67 1.74 44.09 -6.25
C LEU A 67 1.61 43.35 -7.60
N LEU A 68 0.36 43.10 -8.08
CA LEU A 68 0.12 42.29 -9.29
C LEU A 68 0.83 42.84 -10.53
N ALA A 69 0.83 44.17 -10.72
CA ALA A 69 1.43 44.79 -11.90
C ALA A 69 2.95 44.64 -11.91
N SER A 70 3.61 44.90 -10.79
CA SER A 70 5.06 44.76 -10.66
C SER A 70 5.51 43.29 -10.78
N LEU A 71 4.76 42.37 -10.20
CA LEU A 71 5.03 40.92 -10.31
C LEU A 71 4.89 40.43 -11.76
N ARG A 72 3.83 40.87 -12.47
CA ARG A 72 3.63 40.53 -13.90
C ARG A 72 4.76 41.07 -14.76
N GLN A 73 5.19 42.33 -14.52
CA GLN A 73 6.30 42.97 -15.25
C GLN A 73 7.62 42.22 -14.96
N PHE A 74 7.87 41.84 -13.73
CA PHE A 74 9.05 41.12 -13.34
C PHE A 74 9.17 39.73 -14.00
N ALA A 75 8.11 38.93 -13.96
CA ALA A 75 8.10 37.58 -14.52
C ALA A 75 8.01 37.57 -16.05
N GLY A 76 7.29 38.52 -16.65
CA GLY A 76 7.07 38.60 -18.09
C GLY A 76 6.41 37.34 -18.66
N ARG A 77 6.92 36.89 -19.81
CA ARG A 77 6.50 35.64 -20.48
C ARG A 77 7.44 34.45 -20.21
N ALA A 78 8.40 34.58 -19.31
CA ALA A 78 9.34 33.50 -19.02
C ALA A 78 8.63 32.29 -18.39
N PRO A 79 9.11 31.05 -18.63
CA PRO A 79 8.64 29.90 -17.89
C PRO A 79 8.82 30.09 -16.37
N LEU A 80 7.83 29.66 -15.60
CA LEU A 80 7.87 29.73 -14.15
C LEU A 80 8.33 28.39 -13.59
N VAL A 81 9.28 28.43 -12.69
CA VAL A 81 9.82 27.24 -11.99
C VAL A 81 9.39 27.31 -10.54
N GLY A 82 8.89 26.24 -9.98
CA GLY A 82 8.54 26.14 -8.56
C GLY A 82 8.61 24.71 -8.07
N HIS A 83 8.64 24.52 -6.76
CA HIS A 83 8.58 23.20 -6.15
C HIS A 83 7.14 22.89 -5.71
N SER A 84 6.44 22.05 -6.46
CA SER A 84 4.97 21.90 -6.41
C SER A 84 4.25 23.17 -6.88
N ILE A 85 4.71 23.76 -7.95
CA ILE A 85 4.32 25.09 -8.46
C ILE A 85 2.81 25.26 -8.66
N GLN A 86 2.06 24.19 -8.88
CA GLN A 86 0.61 24.25 -9.05
C GLN A 86 -0.09 24.81 -7.80
N PHE A 87 0.49 24.60 -6.63
CA PHE A 87 0.01 25.17 -5.38
C PHE A 87 0.11 26.70 -5.43
N ASP A 88 1.25 27.23 -5.77
CA ASP A 88 1.50 28.67 -5.83
C ASP A 88 0.65 29.36 -6.89
N LEU A 89 0.60 28.75 -8.07
CA LEU A 89 -0.19 29.24 -9.19
C LEU A 89 -1.70 29.25 -8.89
N ALA A 90 -2.22 28.32 -8.10
CA ALA A 90 -3.63 28.29 -7.71
C ALA A 90 -4.05 29.54 -6.91
N PHE A 91 -3.15 30.13 -6.12
CA PHE A 91 -3.40 31.40 -5.44
C PHE A 91 -3.34 32.60 -6.40
N LEU A 92 -2.42 32.60 -7.37
CA LEU A 92 -2.21 33.71 -8.31
C LEU A 92 -3.21 33.71 -9.48
N ALA A 93 -3.63 32.54 -9.93
CA ALA A 93 -4.60 32.38 -11.03
C ALA A 93 -5.94 33.04 -10.73
N ARG A 94 -6.34 33.14 -9.47
CA ARG A 94 -7.55 33.88 -9.04
C ARG A 94 -7.49 35.36 -9.37
N HIS A 95 -6.30 35.90 -9.56
CA HIS A 95 -6.05 37.28 -9.91
C HIS A 95 -5.68 37.46 -11.39
N GLY A 96 -5.87 36.42 -12.22
CA GLY A 96 -5.58 36.43 -13.64
C GLY A 96 -4.06 36.48 -13.97
N LEU A 97 -3.19 36.05 -13.04
CA LEU A 97 -1.77 36.04 -13.26
C LEU A 97 -1.30 34.68 -13.80
N PHE A 98 -0.34 34.75 -14.74
CA PHE A 98 0.46 33.63 -15.21
C PHE A 98 -0.27 32.49 -15.92
N ALA A 99 -1.48 32.74 -16.43
CA ALA A 99 -2.25 31.74 -17.18
C ALA A 99 -1.52 31.24 -18.45
N ASP A 100 -0.72 32.13 -19.08
CA ASP A 100 0.00 31.84 -20.35
C ASP A 100 1.47 31.44 -20.14
N ASN A 101 1.97 31.44 -18.89
CA ASN A 101 3.34 31.06 -18.61
C ASN A 101 3.46 29.54 -18.46
N ALA A 102 4.45 28.92 -19.09
CA ALA A 102 4.76 27.51 -18.86
C ALA A 102 5.19 27.29 -17.40
N ALA A 103 4.57 26.31 -16.74
CA ALA A 103 4.84 25.97 -15.35
C ALA A 103 5.73 24.71 -15.25
N LEU A 104 6.95 24.86 -14.79
CA LEU A 104 7.94 23.78 -14.65
C LEU A 104 8.04 23.41 -13.17
N ASP A 105 7.59 22.23 -12.83
CA ASP A 105 7.56 21.73 -11.45
C ASP A 105 8.82 20.93 -11.11
N THR A 106 9.64 21.44 -10.19
CA THR A 106 10.87 20.76 -9.77
C THR A 106 10.60 19.52 -8.93
N PHE A 107 9.46 19.41 -8.25
CA PHE A 107 9.04 18.18 -7.59
C PHE A 107 8.74 17.08 -8.62
N GLU A 108 7.96 17.41 -9.65
CA GLU A 108 7.67 16.49 -10.74
C GLU A 108 8.94 16.09 -11.48
N LEU A 109 9.77 17.06 -11.86
CA LEU A 109 11.00 16.84 -12.58
C LEU A 109 12.00 15.98 -11.77
N ALA A 110 12.18 16.24 -10.47
CA ALA A 110 13.01 15.42 -9.61
C ALA A 110 12.47 13.98 -9.49
N SER A 111 11.14 13.80 -9.42
CA SER A 111 10.53 12.48 -9.36
C SER A 111 10.71 11.66 -10.66
N ILE A 112 10.98 12.32 -11.77
CA ILE A 112 11.31 11.68 -13.06
C ILE A 112 12.81 11.35 -13.15
N LEU A 113 13.66 12.31 -12.84
CA LEU A 113 15.10 12.21 -13.07
C LEU A 113 15.86 11.45 -11.98
N LEU A 114 15.30 11.33 -10.79
CA LEU A 114 15.89 10.71 -9.61
C LEU A 114 14.96 9.62 -9.03
N PRO A 115 14.65 8.57 -9.79
CA PRO A 115 13.62 7.58 -9.42
C PRO A 115 13.90 6.87 -8.08
N HIS A 116 15.16 6.74 -7.69
CA HIS A 116 15.57 6.03 -6.47
C HIS A 116 15.50 6.87 -5.18
N MET A 117 15.11 8.14 -5.28
CA MET A 117 15.00 9.01 -4.10
C MET A 117 13.79 8.61 -3.24
N ALA A 118 14.04 8.46 -1.95
CA ALA A 118 12.97 8.13 -1.00
C ALA A 118 11.96 9.28 -0.79
N ARG A 119 12.38 10.52 -1.05
CA ARG A 119 11.61 11.75 -0.82
C ARG A 119 12.00 12.86 -1.78
N TYR A 120 11.00 13.69 -2.12
CA TYR A 120 11.14 14.78 -3.08
C TYR A 120 10.79 16.14 -2.48
N SER A 121 10.87 16.33 -1.13
CA SER A 121 10.76 17.66 -0.54
C SER A 121 11.98 18.51 -0.90
N LEU A 122 11.81 19.83 -1.08
CA LEU A 122 12.85 20.75 -1.49
C LEU A 122 14.08 20.65 -0.59
N GLN A 123 13.90 20.65 0.72
CA GLN A 123 14.97 20.54 1.72
C GLN A 123 15.74 19.21 1.62
N ARG A 124 15.02 18.09 1.41
CA ARG A 124 15.68 16.79 1.28
C ARG A 124 16.46 16.68 -0.01
N LEU A 125 15.89 17.13 -1.12
CA LEU A 125 16.59 17.18 -2.40
C LEU A 125 17.82 18.08 -2.34
N ALA A 126 17.71 19.26 -1.72
CA ALA A 126 18.86 20.16 -1.54
C ALA A 126 19.99 19.49 -0.75
N LYS A 127 19.65 18.81 0.36
CA LYS A 127 20.62 18.08 1.18
C LYS A 127 21.31 16.94 0.42
N GLU A 128 20.53 16.08 -0.24
CA GLU A 128 21.06 14.91 -0.97
C GLU A 128 21.89 15.31 -2.21
N LEU A 129 21.54 16.43 -2.84
CA LEU A 129 22.25 16.94 -4.02
C LEU A 129 23.37 17.93 -3.69
N GLY A 130 23.67 18.14 -2.40
CA GLY A 130 24.74 19.03 -1.96
C GLY A 130 24.50 20.51 -2.25
N ILE A 131 23.24 20.93 -2.39
CA ILE A 131 22.84 22.32 -2.57
C ILE A 131 22.89 23.01 -1.22
N SER A 132 23.77 24.00 -1.05
CA SER A 132 23.91 24.78 0.18
C SER A 132 22.64 25.62 0.41
N ALA A 133 21.84 25.26 1.40
CA ALA A 133 20.75 26.10 1.87
C ALA A 133 21.31 27.15 2.82
N LEU A 134 21.07 28.42 2.55
CA LEU A 134 21.69 29.56 3.27
C LEU A 134 21.12 29.77 4.69
N THR A 135 19.92 29.33 5.02
CA THR A 135 19.35 29.26 6.41
C THR A 135 17.99 28.53 6.40
N HIS A 136 17.59 27.96 7.54
CA HIS A 136 16.32 27.21 7.61
C HIS A 136 15.07 28.16 7.69
N HIS A 137 14.04 27.85 6.90
CA HIS A 137 12.68 28.42 6.98
C HIS A 137 12.52 29.94 6.76
N ARG A 138 13.23 30.50 5.77
CA ARG A 138 12.85 31.78 5.19
C ARG A 138 12.62 31.61 3.69
N ALA A 139 11.44 32.00 3.18
CA ALA A 139 11.06 31.81 1.77
C ALA A 139 12.05 32.44 0.73
N LEU A 140 12.98 33.31 1.11
CA LEU A 140 14.07 33.78 0.23
C LEU A 140 14.99 32.64 -0.18
N ASP A 141 15.26 31.76 0.75
CA ASP A 141 16.12 30.62 0.52
C ASP A 141 15.45 29.54 -0.32
N ASP A 142 14.09 29.41 -0.24
CA ASP A 142 13.37 28.38 -0.97
C ASP A 142 13.26 28.69 -2.48
N ALA A 143 13.01 29.95 -2.88
CA ALA A 143 13.03 30.32 -4.31
C ALA A 143 14.44 30.21 -4.93
N HIS A 144 15.51 30.59 -4.20
CA HIS A 144 16.89 30.40 -4.63
C HIS A 144 17.27 28.92 -4.67
N THR A 145 16.89 28.15 -3.66
CA THR A 145 17.11 26.69 -3.59
C THR A 145 16.39 26.00 -4.74
N THR A 146 15.15 26.41 -5.05
CA THR A 146 14.38 25.90 -6.20
C THR A 146 15.06 26.20 -7.54
N ALA A 147 15.61 27.41 -7.71
CA ALA A 147 16.37 27.77 -8.91
C ALA A 147 17.64 26.89 -9.05
N ARG A 148 18.38 26.69 -7.98
CA ARG A 148 19.56 25.83 -7.97
C ARG A 148 19.18 24.36 -8.19
N LEU A 149 18.13 23.89 -7.57
CA LEU A 149 17.60 22.53 -7.79
C LEU A 149 17.25 22.32 -9.26
N PHE A 150 16.56 23.28 -9.89
CA PHE A 150 16.24 23.20 -11.31
C PHE A 150 17.49 23.09 -12.18
N GLN A 151 18.56 23.84 -11.87
CA GLN A 151 19.84 23.76 -12.59
C GLN A 151 20.48 22.38 -12.46
N VAL A 152 20.55 21.82 -11.24
CA VAL A 152 21.07 20.47 -10.99
C VAL A 152 20.25 19.41 -11.74
N LEU A 153 18.91 19.52 -11.71
CA LEU A 153 18.03 18.61 -12.43
C LEU A 153 18.19 18.72 -13.95
N HIS A 154 18.43 19.93 -14.48
CA HIS A 154 18.72 20.13 -15.90
C HIS A 154 20.02 19.44 -16.30
N ASP A 155 21.08 19.52 -15.46
CA ASP A 155 22.34 18.82 -15.71
C ASP A 155 22.20 17.30 -15.56
N GLN A 156 21.36 16.81 -14.66
CA GLN A 156 20.99 15.39 -14.60
C GLN A 156 20.27 14.93 -15.87
N ALA A 157 19.33 15.74 -16.38
CA ALA A 157 18.63 15.42 -17.63
C ALA A 157 19.57 15.31 -18.83
N LYS A 158 20.63 16.14 -18.89
CA LYS A 158 21.69 16.04 -19.92
C LYS A 158 22.51 14.75 -19.85
N ARG A 159 22.51 14.05 -18.73
CA ARG A 159 23.20 12.76 -18.59
C ARG A 159 22.38 11.58 -19.10
N LEU A 160 21.09 11.77 -19.35
CA LEU A 160 20.24 10.73 -19.91
C LEU A 160 20.66 10.38 -21.35
N ASN A 161 20.38 9.15 -21.76
CA ASN A 161 20.57 8.77 -23.15
C ASN A 161 19.67 9.63 -24.06
N LEU A 162 20.23 10.14 -25.16
CA LEU A 162 19.51 10.96 -26.13
C LEU A 162 18.23 10.26 -26.64
N ALA A 163 18.27 8.95 -26.88
CA ALA A 163 17.11 8.19 -27.30
C ALA A 163 15.96 8.23 -26.28
N THR A 164 16.27 8.23 -24.98
CA THR A 164 15.26 8.38 -23.91
C THR A 164 14.62 9.77 -23.95
N ILE A 165 15.43 10.82 -24.11
CA ILE A 165 14.94 12.21 -24.20
C ILE A 165 14.05 12.39 -25.42
N GLN A 166 14.49 11.88 -26.58
CA GLN A 166 13.74 11.93 -27.84
C GLN A 166 12.40 11.20 -27.71
N GLU A 167 12.38 10.06 -27.05
CA GLU A 167 11.15 9.32 -26.83
C GLU A 167 10.18 10.05 -25.90
N ILE A 168 10.69 10.62 -24.78
CA ILE A 168 9.85 11.43 -23.87
C ILE A 168 9.26 12.63 -24.63
N ARG A 169 10.07 13.32 -25.45
CA ARG A 169 9.58 14.44 -26.27
C ARG A 169 8.55 13.97 -27.30
N ARG A 170 8.82 12.87 -28.02
CA ARG A 170 7.89 12.30 -29.02
C ARG A 170 6.52 11.99 -28.40
N LEU A 171 6.52 11.36 -27.24
CA LEU A 171 5.29 11.02 -26.51
C LEU A 171 4.60 12.28 -25.93
N GLY A 172 5.38 13.29 -25.56
CA GLY A 172 4.86 14.58 -25.07
C GLY A 172 4.26 15.46 -26.16
N ALA A 173 4.64 15.25 -27.43
CA ALA A 173 4.15 16.02 -28.54
C ALA A 173 2.62 15.81 -28.70
N GLY A 174 1.84 16.90 -28.61
CA GLY A 174 0.37 16.86 -28.65
C GLY A 174 -0.29 16.60 -27.28
N SER A 175 0.47 16.38 -26.23
CA SER A 175 -0.01 16.42 -24.86
C SER A 175 0.16 17.84 -24.28
N ASN A 176 -0.76 18.27 -23.42
CA ASN A 176 -0.61 19.53 -22.69
C ASN A 176 0.30 19.38 -21.46
N TRP A 177 1.33 18.54 -21.55
CA TRP A 177 2.26 18.29 -20.44
C TRP A 177 3.37 19.37 -20.39
N PRO A 178 3.46 20.18 -19.33
CA PRO A 178 4.34 21.35 -19.30
C PRO A 178 5.85 21.02 -19.45
N LEU A 179 6.29 19.85 -18.96
CA LEU A 179 7.69 19.44 -19.04
C LEU A 179 8.14 19.00 -20.45
N THR A 180 7.24 18.91 -21.43
CA THR A 180 7.62 18.62 -22.83
C THR A 180 8.63 19.62 -23.34
N GLN A 181 8.42 20.92 -23.07
CA GLN A 181 9.34 21.99 -23.47
C GLN A 181 10.72 21.86 -22.80
N PHE A 182 10.76 21.46 -21.52
CA PHE A 182 12.01 21.19 -20.81
C PHE A 182 12.86 20.11 -21.53
N PHE A 183 12.23 18.99 -21.89
CA PHE A 183 12.93 17.90 -22.61
C PHE A 183 13.30 18.29 -24.05
N GLU A 184 12.55 19.15 -24.70
CA GLU A 184 12.94 19.73 -26.01
C GLU A 184 14.20 20.59 -25.91
N ASP A 185 14.31 21.39 -24.86
CA ASP A 185 15.49 22.24 -24.65
C ASP A 185 16.73 21.37 -24.33
N VAL A 186 16.59 20.34 -23.49
CA VAL A 186 17.65 19.38 -23.19
C VAL A 186 18.10 18.63 -24.43
N GLU A 187 17.17 18.15 -25.27
CA GLU A 187 17.50 17.48 -26.54
C GLU A 187 18.30 18.42 -27.48
N ARG A 188 17.86 19.66 -27.58
CA ARG A 188 18.52 20.67 -28.43
C ARG A 188 19.96 20.96 -27.97
N GLU A 189 20.20 21.04 -26.69
CA GLU A 189 21.54 21.21 -26.12
C GLU A 189 22.42 19.99 -26.34
N GLN A 190 21.95 18.78 -26.05
CA GLN A 190 22.69 17.54 -26.28
C GLN A 190 23.03 17.34 -27.77
N SER A 191 22.07 17.59 -28.66
CA SER A 191 22.29 17.45 -30.10
C SER A 191 23.42 18.39 -30.60
N ARG A 192 23.52 19.59 -30.06
CA ARG A 192 24.63 20.52 -30.39
C ARG A 192 25.99 19.97 -29.95
N THR A 193 26.04 19.33 -28.79
CA THR A 193 27.30 18.78 -28.24
C THR A 193 27.73 17.52 -29.01
N LEU A 194 26.82 16.71 -29.51
CA LEU A 194 27.11 15.50 -30.29
C LEU A 194 27.70 15.77 -31.67
N PHE A 195 27.44 16.92 -32.29
CA PHE A 195 28.06 17.29 -33.57
C PHE A 195 29.57 17.52 -33.45
N THR A 196 30.11 17.56 -32.24
CA THR A 196 31.57 17.68 -31.99
C THR A 196 32.25 16.32 -31.77
N THR A 197 31.53 15.21 -31.75
CA THR A 197 32.03 13.84 -31.50
C THR A 197 32.17 13.03 -32.79
N SER A 198 32.94 11.91 -32.75
CA SER A 198 33.19 11.07 -33.93
C SER A 198 31.94 10.39 -34.46
N ILE A 199 31.87 10.17 -35.79
CA ILE A 199 30.73 9.52 -36.47
C ILE A 199 30.43 8.13 -35.87
N GLY A 200 31.46 7.37 -35.44
CA GLY A 200 31.25 6.07 -34.80
C GLY A 200 30.52 6.16 -33.47
N GLN A 201 30.81 7.17 -32.65
CA GLN A 201 30.09 7.43 -31.40
C GLN A 201 28.66 7.93 -31.64
N GLN A 202 28.45 8.68 -32.73
CA GLN A 202 27.11 9.13 -33.14
C GLN A 202 26.22 7.97 -33.62
N LEU A 203 26.77 6.99 -34.32
CA LEU A 203 26.07 5.79 -34.80
C LEU A 203 25.75 4.83 -33.66
N LEU A 204 26.66 4.69 -32.68
CA LEU A 204 26.40 3.96 -31.44
C LEU A 204 25.28 4.61 -30.59
N ALA A 205 25.32 5.93 -30.44
CA ALA A 205 24.30 6.69 -29.70
C ALA A 205 22.93 6.69 -30.40
N ARG A 206 22.91 6.53 -31.73
CA ARG A 206 21.67 6.40 -32.51
C ARG A 206 21.14 4.96 -32.60
N GLY A 207 21.84 3.98 -32.03
CA GLY A 207 21.39 2.57 -32.08
C GLY A 207 21.37 1.96 -33.48
N VAL A 208 22.01 2.62 -34.47
CA VAL A 208 21.98 2.21 -35.89
C VAL A 208 22.88 0.98 -36.14
N LEU A 209 23.88 0.74 -35.28
CA LEU A 209 24.80 -0.39 -35.41
C LEU A 209 24.25 -1.74 -34.92
N ASN A 210 23.15 -1.73 -34.20
CA ASN A 210 22.48 -2.97 -33.75
C ASN A 210 21.06 -3.00 -34.32
N GLY A 211 20.89 -3.58 -35.48
CA GLY A 211 19.64 -3.67 -36.26
C GLY A 211 18.51 -4.48 -35.62
N ARG A 212 18.32 -4.40 -34.34
CA ARG A 212 17.18 -4.99 -33.61
C ARG A 212 16.56 -3.95 -32.68
N GLY A 213 15.23 -3.93 -32.64
CA GLY A 213 14.36 -2.92 -32.05
C GLY A 213 14.72 -2.44 -30.64
N SER A 214 14.17 -1.33 -30.27
CA SER A 214 14.42 -0.49 -29.07
C SER A 214 14.43 -1.21 -27.70
N ALA A 215 14.05 -2.49 -27.62
CA ALA A 215 14.03 -3.29 -26.41
C ALA A 215 15.43 -3.78 -25.94
N GLN A 216 16.42 -3.91 -26.85
CA GLN A 216 17.77 -4.37 -26.50
C GLN A 216 18.62 -3.32 -25.75
N LEU A 217 18.18 -2.08 -25.67
CA LEU A 217 18.89 -1.00 -25.00
C LEU A 217 18.87 -1.10 -23.44
N PHE A 218 18.10 -2.01 -22.84
CA PHE A 218 17.67 -1.83 -21.48
C PHE A 218 17.84 -3.03 -20.53
N TYR A 219 18.43 -4.16 -20.94
CA TYR A 219 18.55 -5.31 -20.06
C TYR A 219 19.90 -6.05 -20.19
N GLN A 220 20.63 -6.17 -19.08
CA GLN A 220 21.80 -7.07 -18.97
C GLN A 220 21.31 -8.41 -18.39
N ARG A 221 21.58 -9.49 -19.11
CA ARG A 221 21.26 -10.84 -18.68
C ARG A 221 22.24 -11.28 -17.58
N GLU A 222 21.76 -11.63 -16.41
CA GLU A 222 22.57 -12.31 -15.40
C GLU A 222 22.94 -13.73 -15.85
N GLU A 223 24.09 -14.24 -15.44
CA GLU A 223 24.48 -15.63 -15.70
C GLU A 223 23.44 -16.60 -15.12
N VAL A 224 23.10 -17.63 -15.91
CA VAL A 224 22.00 -18.54 -15.58
C VAL A 224 22.52 -19.65 -14.69
N GLU A 225 22.33 -19.54 -13.37
CA GLU A 225 22.57 -20.64 -12.43
C GLU A 225 21.48 -21.73 -12.51
N PRO A 226 21.80 -23.00 -12.23
CA PRO A 226 20.82 -24.08 -12.25
C PRO A 226 19.78 -23.95 -11.11
N PRO A 227 18.57 -24.51 -11.28
CA PRO A 227 17.59 -24.64 -10.19
C PRO A 227 18.15 -25.45 -9.02
N LEU A 228 17.59 -25.25 -7.82
CA LEU A 228 17.94 -26.07 -6.66
C LEU A 228 17.52 -27.53 -6.90
N GLN A 229 18.36 -28.45 -6.43
CA GLN A 229 18.05 -29.88 -6.40
C GLN A 229 18.05 -30.34 -4.94
N PRO A 230 16.86 -30.56 -4.36
CA PRO A 230 16.74 -31.01 -2.96
C PRO A 230 17.51 -32.30 -2.68
N ALA A 231 18.13 -32.35 -1.51
CA ALA A 231 18.83 -33.56 -1.04
C ALA A 231 17.82 -34.71 -0.83
N ALA A 232 18.17 -35.91 -1.28
CA ALA A 232 17.30 -37.08 -1.13
C ALA A 232 16.95 -37.41 0.35
N GLN A 233 17.85 -37.10 1.26
CA GLN A 233 17.61 -37.15 2.71
C GLN A 233 18.11 -35.87 3.35
N PRO A 234 17.22 -35.06 3.96
CA PRO A 234 17.60 -33.83 4.64
C PRO A 234 18.55 -34.09 5.81
N ARG A 235 19.62 -33.34 5.90
CA ARG A 235 20.54 -33.37 7.04
C ARG A 235 19.96 -32.51 8.17
N PRO A 236 19.93 -33.00 9.42
CA PRO A 236 19.45 -32.24 10.54
C PRO A 236 20.40 -31.08 10.87
N LEU A 237 19.82 -30.01 11.44
CA LEU A 237 20.55 -28.86 11.97
C LEU A 237 21.23 -29.24 13.29
N ASP A 238 22.46 -28.75 13.50
CA ASP A 238 23.07 -28.73 14.82
C ASP A 238 22.49 -27.52 15.60
N THR A 239 21.46 -27.80 16.40
CA THR A 239 20.70 -26.79 17.12
C THR A 239 21.57 -26.02 18.11
N GLU A 240 22.51 -26.69 18.80
CA GLU A 240 23.35 -26.02 19.80
C GLU A 240 24.47 -25.20 19.16
N ALA A 241 25.02 -25.63 18.02
CA ALA A 241 25.96 -24.82 17.26
C ALA A 241 25.31 -23.53 16.74
N LEU A 242 24.04 -23.59 16.30
CA LEU A 242 23.29 -22.39 15.89
C LEU A 242 22.96 -21.48 17.07
N ALA A 243 22.57 -22.05 18.21
CA ALA A 243 22.28 -21.30 19.44
C ALA A 243 23.52 -20.52 19.93
N ALA A 244 24.69 -21.17 19.93
CA ALA A 244 25.96 -20.57 20.34
C ALA A 244 26.36 -19.33 19.47
N MET A 245 25.83 -19.19 18.27
CA MET A 245 26.07 -18.01 17.44
C MET A 245 25.39 -16.75 18.00
N LEU A 246 24.26 -16.93 18.73
CA LEU A 246 23.50 -15.85 19.39
C LEU A 246 23.91 -15.63 20.85
N ASP A 247 24.76 -16.45 21.42
CA ASP A 247 25.24 -16.29 22.80
C ASP A 247 26.21 -15.11 22.96
N GLU A 248 26.48 -14.72 24.20
CA GLU A 248 27.51 -13.74 24.53
C GLU A 248 28.88 -14.21 24.03
N GLY A 249 29.56 -13.38 23.25
CA GLY A 249 30.82 -13.76 22.60
C GLY A 249 30.65 -14.63 21.34
N GLY A 250 29.42 -14.96 20.93
CA GLY A 250 29.12 -15.64 19.67
C GLY A 250 29.36 -14.77 18.42
N ALA A 251 29.06 -15.30 17.25
CA ALA A 251 29.33 -14.64 15.97
C ALA A 251 28.58 -13.29 15.86
N PHE A 252 27.31 -13.23 16.32
CA PHE A 252 26.51 -12.02 16.30
C PHE A 252 27.07 -10.93 17.20
N SER A 253 27.45 -11.30 18.43
CA SER A 253 28.04 -10.38 19.41
C SER A 253 29.35 -9.76 18.89
N ARG A 254 30.18 -10.50 18.16
CA ARG A 254 31.45 -10.02 17.61
C ARG A 254 31.29 -9.09 16.43
N GLN A 255 30.24 -9.28 15.63
CA GLN A 255 30.09 -8.60 14.34
C GLN A 255 29.16 -7.40 14.38
N PHE A 256 28.18 -7.36 15.28
CA PHE A 256 27.23 -6.26 15.40
C PHE A 256 27.49 -5.42 16.66
N PRO A 257 28.04 -4.17 16.50
CA PRO A 257 28.14 -3.26 17.62
C PRO A 257 26.75 -2.97 18.22
N GLY A 258 26.59 -3.19 19.53
CA GLY A 258 25.31 -3.02 20.21
C GLY A 258 24.38 -4.24 20.15
N TYR A 259 24.88 -5.42 19.75
CA TYR A 259 24.13 -6.66 19.92
C TYR A 259 23.86 -6.93 21.41
N GLU A 260 22.60 -7.21 21.72
CA GLU A 260 22.14 -7.59 23.05
C GLU A 260 21.77 -9.07 23.06
N HIS A 261 22.41 -9.85 23.89
CA HIS A 261 21.99 -11.24 24.11
C HIS A 261 20.58 -11.29 24.73
N ARG A 262 19.73 -12.12 24.17
CA ARG A 262 18.33 -12.33 24.58
C ARG A 262 18.03 -13.81 24.67
N PRO A 263 17.93 -14.38 25.88
CA PRO A 263 17.65 -15.81 26.08
C PRO A 263 16.43 -16.30 25.30
N GLN A 264 15.38 -15.47 25.23
CA GLN A 264 14.14 -15.79 24.49
C GLN A 264 14.38 -15.93 22.99
N GLN A 265 15.34 -15.18 22.42
CA GLN A 265 15.72 -15.31 21.02
C GLN A 265 16.39 -16.65 20.75
N VAL A 266 17.28 -17.07 21.66
CA VAL A 266 17.97 -18.37 21.59
C VAL A 266 16.99 -19.52 21.73
N GLU A 267 16.04 -19.40 22.67
CA GLU A 267 15.00 -20.41 22.89
C GLU A 267 14.08 -20.55 21.68
N MET A 268 13.67 -19.43 21.06
CA MET A 268 12.91 -19.43 19.81
C MET A 268 13.70 -20.12 18.67
N LEU A 269 14.98 -19.80 18.53
CA LEU A 269 15.85 -20.44 17.56
C LEU A 269 15.88 -21.96 17.74
N ARG A 270 16.05 -22.43 19.00
CA ARG A 270 16.03 -23.85 19.32
C ARG A 270 14.71 -24.52 18.97
N ALA A 271 13.59 -23.86 19.26
CA ALA A 271 12.26 -24.38 18.89
C ALA A 271 12.10 -24.50 17.37
N VAL A 272 12.48 -23.46 16.62
CA VAL A 272 12.41 -23.47 15.16
C VAL A 272 13.36 -24.53 14.56
N ALA A 273 14.60 -24.66 15.08
CA ALA A 273 15.55 -25.68 14.61
C ALA A 273 15.04 -27.11 14.86
N ARG A 274 14.40 -27.35 16.03
CA ARG A 274 13.74 -28.66 16.31
C ARG A 274 12.61 -28.93 15.32
N ALA A 275 11.75 -27.91 15.03
CA ALA A 275 10.67 -28.07 14.07
C ALA A 275 11.18 -28.45 12.66
N PHE A 276 12.30 -27.86 12.21
CA PHE A 276 12.98 -28.29 10.97
C PHE A 276 13.47 -29.74 11.03
N ASN A 277 14.10 -30.13 12.13
CA ASN A 277 14.68 -31.47 12.30
C ASN A 277 13.62 -32.57 12.41
N GLN A 278 12.48 -32.26 13.03
CA GLN A 278 11.41 -33.23 13.28
C GLN A 278 10.31 -33.19 12.22
N HIS A 279 10.33 -32.17 11.32
CA HIS A 279 9.28 -31.90 10.33
C HIS A 279 7.90 -31.72 10.97
N THR A 280 7.83 -30.97 12.06
CA THR A 280 6.61 -30.68 12.80
C THR A 280 6.15 -29.25 12.61
N HIS A 281 4.85 -29.00 12.76
CA HIS A 281 4.31 -27.65 12.78
C HIS A 281 4.55 -26.99 14.15
N LEU A 282 4.76 -25.66 14.16
CA LEU A 282 5.10 -24.90 15.35
C LEU A 282 4.32 -23.59 15.43
N LEU A 283 3.63 -23.38 16.54
CA LEU A 283 3.08 -22.08 16.96
C LEU A 283 4.04 -21.43 17.95
N VAL A 284 4.64 -20.30 17.63
CA VAL A 284 5.55 -19.61 18.56
C VAL A 284 5.12 -18.16 18.76
N GLU A 285 4.69 -17.84 19.98
CA GLU A 285 4.53 -16.47 20.43
C GLU A 285 5.84 -15.98 21.03
N ALA A 286 6.43 -14.96 20.46
CA ALA A 286 7.62 -14.31 20.99
C ALA A 286 7.37 -12.82 21.15
N GLY A 287 7.41 -12.31 22.37
CA GLY A 287 7.08 -10.95 22.72
C GLY A 287 7.84 -9.89 21.93
N ALA A 288 7.42 -8.63 22.03
CA ALA A 288 8.10 -7.53 21.35
C ALA A 288 9.56 -7.45 21.80
N GLY A 289 10.47 -7.18 20.87
CA GLY A 289 11.90 -7.07 21.18
C GLY A 289 12.69 -8.37 21.26
N THR A 290 12.07 -9.53 21.11
CA THR A 290 12.77 -10.82 21.12
C THR A 290 13.77 -10.97 19.97
N GLY A 291 13.57 -10.29 18.84
CA GLY A 291 14.40 -10.45 17.64
C GLY A 291 13.98 -11.66 16.82
N LYS A 292 12.67 -11.89 16.69
CA LYS A 292 12.03 -13.00 15.96
C LYS A 292 12.65 -13.31 14.60
N SER A 293 12.89 -12.26 13.79
CA SER A 293 13.39 -12.44 12.41
C SER A 293 14.68 -13.25 12.38
N ILE A 294 15.66 -12.90 13.20
CA ILE A 294 16.94 -13.63 13.26
C ILE A 294 16.74 -15.04 13.81
N ALA A 295 15.87 -15.21 14.82
CA ALA A 295 15.63 -16.49 15.44
C ALA A 295 15.05 -17.55 14.49
N TYR A 296 14.26 -17.14 13.50
CA TYR A 296 13.78 -18.07 12.47
C TYR A 296 14.61 -18.06 11.18
N LEU A 297 15.20 -16.92 10.79
CA LEU A 297 16.01 -16.83 9.57
C LEU A 297 17.30 -17.67 9.67
N LEU A 298 17.93 -17.69 10.83
CA LEU A 298 19.19 -18.38 11.03
C LEU A 298 19.07 -19.91 10.79
N PRO A 299 18.17 -20.65 11.46
CA PRO A 299 17.95 -22.06 11.17
C PRO A 299 17.40 -22.29 9.76
N ALA A 300 16.54 -21.41 9.23
CA ALA A 300 16.01 -21.52 7.88
C ALA A 300 17.11 -21.44 6.81
N ALA A 301 18.05 -20.48 6.94
CA ALA A 301 19.14 -20.30 6.00
C ALA A 301 20.11 -21.51 6.01
N TYR A 302 20.46 -22.01 7.21
CA TYR A 302 21.32 -23.18 7.33
C TYR A 302 20.67 -24.44 6.79
N PHE A 303 19.40 -24.68 7.12
CA PHE A 303 18.66 -25.84 6.62
C PHE A 303 18.55 -25.81 5.10
N ALA A 304 18.11 -24.68 4.56
CA ALA A 304 17.92 -24.50 3.12
C ALA A 304 19.24 -24.67 2.34
N ALA A 305 20.34 -24.05 2.80
CA ALA A 305 21.64 -24.14 2.16
C ALA A 305 22.25 -25.57 2.22
N THR A 306 22.15 -26.22 3.39
CA THR A 306 22.71 -27.57 3.59
C THR A 306 21.96 -28.62 2.79
N ASN A 307 20.65 -28.47 2.59
CA ASN A 307 19.79 -29.46 1.97
C ASN A 307 19.36 -29.08 0.54
N SER A 308 19.79 -27.94 0.03
CA SER A 308 19.33 -27.37 -1.27
C SER A 308 17.82 -27.32 -1.36
N GLU A 309 17.14 -27.00 -0.26
CA GLU A 309 15.69 -26.92 -0.14
C GLU A 309 15.20 -25.47 -0.24
N HIS A 310 13.94 -25.31 -0.65
CA HIS A 310 13.23 -24.03 -0.60
C HIS A 310 12.58 -23.85 0.76
N VAL A 311 12.88 -22.74 1.42
CA VAL A 311 12.14 -22.27 2.59
C VAL A 311 11.41 -20.97 2.22
N VAL A 312 10.08 -21.01 2.25
CA VAL A 312 9.25 -19.83 1.99
C VAL A 312 9.01 -19.08 3.30
N ILE A 313 9.20 -17.75 3.27
CA ILE A 313 8.97 -16.87 4.41
C ILE A 313 7.89 -15.87 4.01
N SER A 314 6.74 -15.95 4.65
CA SER A 314 5.59 -15.10 4.39
C SER A 314 5.40 -14.05 5.50
N THR A 315 5.23 -12.79 5.12
CA THR A 315 4.94 -11.69 6.06
C THR A 315 3.64 -10.98 5.71
N ASN A 316 3.09 -10.19 6.66
CA ASN A 316 1.80 -9.54 6.41
C ASN A 316 1.89 -8.38 5.39
N THR A 317 2.98 -7.62 5.36
CA THR A 317 3.07 -6.39 4.56
C THR A 317 4.29 -6.33 3.64
N ILE A 318 4.18 -5.60 2.53
CA ILE A 318 5.31 -5.35 1.62
C ILE A 318 6.49 -4.68 2.36
N ASN A 319 6.24 -3.80 3.32
CA ASN A 319 7.31 -3.14 4.07
C ASN A 319 8.14 -4.13 4.91
N LEU A 320 7.49 -5.10 5.56
CA LEU A 320 8.18 -6.15 6.31
C LEU A 320 8.94 -7.09 5.36
N GLN A 321 8.35 -7.39 4.21
CA GLN A 321 8.99 -8.16 3.16
C GLN A 321 10.28 -7.47 2.67
N ASP A 322 10.21 -6.16 2.39
CA ASP A 322 11.36 -5.36 1.98
C ASP A 322 12.43 -5.28 3.10
N GLN A 323 12.03 -5.17 4.37
CA GLN A 323 12.94 -5.18 5.52
C GLN A 323 13.70 -6.50 5.62
N LEU A 324 13.02 -7.64 5.57
CA LEU A 324 13.65 -8.96 5.62
C LEU A 324 14.66 -9.12 4.47
N TYR A 325 14.26 -8.77 3.25
CA TYR A 325 15.08 -9.00 2.06
C TYR A 325 16.25 -8.03 1.92
N HIS A 326 16.05 -6.74 2.19
CA HIS A 326 17.10 -5.71 1.96
C HIS A 326 17.96 -5.40 3.20
N LYS A 327 17.57 -5.88 4.38
CA LYS A 327 18.32 -5.64 5.62
C LYS A 327 18.68 -6.95 6.32
N ASP A 328 17.69 -7.71 6.80
CA ASP A 328 17.94 -8.80 7.73
C ASP A 328 18.68 -9.99 7.03
N ILE A 329 18.31 -10.34 5.81
CA ILE A 329 18.98 -11.39 5.03
C ILE A 329 20.42 -11.02 4.62
N PRO A 330 20.72 -9.81 4.07
CA PRO A 330 22.08 -9.39 3.80
C PRO A 330 22.97 -9.32 5.04
N ASP A 331 22.42 -8.91 6.19
CA ASP A 331 23.12 -8.92 7.46
C ASP A 331 23.51 -10.37 7.85
N LEU A 332 22.60 -11.31 7.66
CA LEU A 332 22.83 -12.72 7.91
C LEU A 332 23.85 -13.34 6.94
N GLN A 333 23.78 -13.02 5.64
CA GLN A 333 24.74 -13.50 4.63
C GLN A 333 26.18 -13.09 4.97
N ARG A 334 26.38 -11.85 5.43
CA ARG A 334 27.69 -11.35 5.85
C ARG A 334 28.23 -12.07 7.07
N LEU A 335 27.37 -12.57 7.94
CA LEU A 335 27.74 -13.19 9.20
C LEU A 335 28.06 -14.67 9.09
N LEU A 336 27.29 -15.41 8.27
CA LEU A 336 27.26 -16.88 8.36
C LEU A 336 28.40 -17.61 7.68
N GLY A 337 29.13 -16.97 6.76
CA GLY A 337 30.17 -17.65 5.99
C GLY A 337 29.68 -18.86 5.14
N ILE A 338 28.35 -19.04 5.03
CA ILE A 338 27.72 -20.00 4.12
C ILE A 338 27.10 -19.27 2.96
N GLU A 339 27.24 -19.83 1.78
CA GLU A 339 26.60 -19.27 0.59
C GLU A 339 25.16 -19.77 0.51
N PHE A 340 24.22 -18.85 0.57
CA PHE A 340 22.82 -19.11 0.26
C PHE A 340 22.22 -17.97 -0.56
N ARG A 341 21.27 -18.33 -1.40
CA ARG A 341 20.57 -17.38 -2.26
C ARG A 341 19.22 -17.06 -1.68
N ALA A 342 18.83 -15.81 -1.76
CA ALA A 342 17.51 -15.34 -1.38
C ALA A 342 16.82 -14.64 -2.54
N ALA A 343 15.51 -14.78 -2.64
CA ALA A 343 14.69 -14.10 -3.62
C ALA A 343 13.48 -13.42 -2.96
N LEU A 344 13.17 -12.23 -3.47
CA LEU A 344 11.97 -11.50 -3.13
C LEU A 344 10.96 -11.70 -4.27
N LEU A 345 9.81 -12.30 -3.97
CA LEU A 345 8.74 -12.45 -4.95
C LEU A 345 7.50 -11.70 -4.48
N LYS A 346 7.02 -10.80 -5.33
CA LYS A 346 5.81 -9.99 -5.10
C LYS A 346 4.69 -10.43 -6.05
N GLY A 347 3.47 -10.04 -5.74
CA GLY A 347 2.34 -10.26 -6.63
C GLY A 347 2.59 -9.66 -8.01
N ARG A 348 2.15 -10.34 -9.06
CA ARG A 348 2.43 -10.05 -10.48
C ARG A 348 2.23 -8.59 -10.86
N ARG A 349 1.21 -7.92 -10.34
CA ARG A 349 0.90 -6.49 -10.61
C ARG A 349 1.96 -5.49 -10.07
N ASN A 350 2.93 -5.98 -9.30
CA ASN A 350 4.07 -5.14 -8.89
C ASN A 350 5.17 -5.05 -9.96
N TYR A 351 5.16 -5.88 -10.98
CA TYR A 351 6.19 -5.91 -12.02
C TYR A 351 5.75 -5.21 -13.29
N LEU A 352 6.66 -4.45 -13.92
CA LEU A 352 6.44 -3.83 -15.22
C LEU A 352 6.33 -4.90 -16.31
N CYS A 353 5.35 -4.74 -17.22
CA CYS A 353 5.23 -5.55 -18.44
C CYS A 353 5.68 -4.73 -19.65
N LEU A 354 6.79 -5.10 -20.27
CA LEU A 354 7.35 -4.38 -21.42
C LEU A 354 6.40 -4.37 -22.61
N ARG A 355 5.67 -5.45 -22.86
CA ARG A 355 4.66 -5.52 -23.93
C ARG A 355 3.53 -4.51 -23.72
N ARG A 356 3.00 -4.40 -22.49
CA ARG A 356 1.93 -3.42 -22.18
C ARG A 356 2.46 -1.99 -22.19
N LEU A 357 3.70 -1.78 -21.74
CA LEU A 357 4.38 -0.48 -21.87
C LEU A 357 4.47 -0.07 -23.33
N GLU A 358 4.90 -0.96 -24.22
CA GLU A 358 4.99 -0.70 -25.64
C GLU A 358 3.62 -0.40 -26.26
N ALA A 359 2.59 -1.14 -25.87
CA ALA A 359 1.22 -0.89 -26.32
C ALA A 359 0.71 0.50 -25.89
N LEU A 360 1.02 0.94 -24.66
CA LEU A 360 0.67 2.26 -24.17
C LEU A 360 1.43 3.38 -24.91
N ARG A 361 2.72 3.18 -25.18
CA ARG A 361 3.59 4.10 -25.95
C ARG A 361 3.12 4.33 -27.40
N ARG A 362 2.46 3.33 -28.00
CA ARG A 362 1.90 3.42 -29.36
C ARG A 362 0.55 4.11 -29.44
N ARG A 363 -0.10 4.41 -28.32
CA ARG A 363 -1.34 5.19 -28.31
C ARG A 363 -1.08 6.63 -28.77
N GLY A 364 -2.05 7.24 -29.44
CA GLY A 364 -1.92 8.58 -30.00
C GLY A 364 -1.85 9.66 -28.93
N GLN A 365 -2.97 10.34 -28.62
CA GLN A 365 -2.96 11.40 -27.60
C GLN A 365 -2.90 10.82 -26.18
N LEU A 366 -1.91 11.27 -25.41
CA LEU A 366 -1.69 10.87 -24.02
C LEU A 366 -2.05 12.01 -23.06
N SER A 367 -2.69 11.70 -21.95
CA SER A 367 -2.97 12.70 -20.91
C SER A 367 -1.68 13.09 -20.16
N PRO A 368 -1.62 14.29 -19.53
CA PRO A 368 -0.45 14.71 -18.75
C PRO A 368 -0.08 13.71 -17.64
N THR A 369 -1.06 13.07 -17.00
CA THR A 369 -0.80 12.04 -15.97
C THR A 369 -0.13 10.81 -16.57
N VAL A 370 -0.56 10.35 -17.75
CA VAL A 370 0.07 9.22 -18.46
C VAL A 370 1.49 9.59 -18.86
N MET A 371 1.70 10.81 -19.39
CA MET A 371 3.03 11.30 -19.77
C MET A 371 4.00 11.34 -18.59
N ARG A 372 3.55 11.83 -17.45
CA ARG A 372 4.36 11.85 -16.22
C ARG A 372 4.83 10.45 -15.82
N VAL A 373 3.93 9.48 -15.80
CA VAL A 373 4.28 8.09 -15.45
C VAL A 373 5.18 7.45 -16.49
N LEU A 374 4.93 7.66 -17.78
CA LEU A 374 5.79 7.16 -18.85
C LEU A 374 7.20 7.75 -18.77
N ALA A 375 7.33 9.05 -18.53
CA ALA A 375 8.63 9.68 -18.36
C ALA A 375 9.41 9.09 -17.17
N LYS A 376 8.74 8.86 -16.01
CA LYS A 376 9.34 8.16 -14.86
C LYS A 376 9.82 6.76 -15.24
N ILE A 377 8.98 6.00 -15.92
CA ILE A 377 9.33 4.63 -16.33
C ILE A 377 10.50 4.62 -17.33
N LEU A 378 10.50 5.50 -18.34
CA LEU A 378 11.54 5.55 -19.36
C LEU A 378 12.91 5.95 -18.80
N VAL A 379 12.95 6.83 -17.80
CA VAL A 379 14.19 7.21 -17.12
C VAL A 379 14.65 6.10 -16.17
N TRP A 380 13.75 5.44 -15.48
CA TRP A 380 14.04 4.37 -14.53
C TRP A 380 14.43 3.03 -15.18
N LEU A 381 13.78 2.69 -16.29
CA LEU A 381 13.91 1.37 -16.93
C LEU A 381 15.36 0.92 -17.21
N PRO A 382 16.29 1.77 -17.66
CA PRO A 382 17.68 1.38 -17.86
C PRO A 382 18.44 1.00 -16.59
N SER A 383 17.97 1.41 -15.42
CA SER A 383 18.65 1.21 -14.13
C SER A 383 18.05 0.10 -13.28
N THR A 384 16.85 -0.40 -13.63
CA THR A 384 16.19 -1.45 -12.85
C THR A 384 16.62 -2.84 -13.28
N LEU A 385 16.86 -3.71 -12.29
CA LEU A 385 17.07 -5.14 -12.49
C LEU A 385 15.82 -5.97 -12.13
N THR A 386 14.88 -5.38 -11.41
CA THR A 386 13.70 -6.08 -10.87
C THR A 386 12.41 -5.73 -11.59
N GLY A 387 12.31 -4.53 -12.16
CA GLY A 387 11.08 -4.01 -12.73
C GLY A 387 9.97 -3.78 -11.69
N ASP A 388 10.31 -3.65 -10.40
CA ASP A 388 9.36 -3.53 -9.30
C ASP A 388 8.80 -2.11 -9.19
N ARG A 389 7.48 -2.01 -9.09
CA ARG A 389 6.74 -0.76 -8.85
C ARG A 389 7.26 0.04 -7.64
N ALA A 390 7.78 -0.63 -6.60
CA ALA A 390 8.28 0.03 -5.41
C ALA A 390 9.47 0.96 -5.69
N GLU A 391 10.17 0.75 -6.79
CA GLU A 391 11.29 1.58 -7.25
C GLU A 391 10.84 2.87 -7.94
N VAL A 392 9.54 3.00 -8.28
CA VAL A 392 8.98 4.18 -8.96
C VAL A 392 8.04 4.93 -8.04
N PHE A 393 8.26 6.22 -7.87
CA PHE A 393 7.43 7.08 -7.03
C PHE A 393 6.10 7.45 -7.72
N LEU A 394 4.98 6.87 -7.28
CA LEU A 394 3.63 7.07 -7.82
C LEU A 394 2.67 7.56 -6.70
N PRO A 395 2.72 8.84 -6.33
CA PRO A 395 2.01 9.37 -5.16
C PRO A 395 0.49 9.44 -5.34
N SER A 396 0.00 9.75 -6.55
CA SER A 396 -1.43 9.97 -6.79
C SER A 396 -2.18 8.71 -7.21
N ALA A 397 -3.50 8.67 -6.96
CA ALA A 397 -4.37 7.59 -7.42
C ALA A 397 -4.36 7.49 -8.96
N GLY A 398 -4.34 8.63 -9.67
CA GLY A 398 -4.25 8.66 -11.14
C GLY A 398 -2.96 8.03 -11.67
N GLU A 399 -1.80 8.30 -11.04
CA GLU A 399 -0.53 7.66 -11.44
C GLU A 399 -0.53 6.16 -11.17
N ARG A 400 -1.13 5.71 -10.06
CA ARG A 400 -1.30 4.28 -9.75
C ARG A 400 -2.24 3.59 -10.73
N ALA A 401 -3.28 4.27 -11.21
CA ALA A 401 -4.15 3.74 -12.26
C ALA A 401 -3.41 3.59 -13.59
N VAL A 402 -2.51 4.51 -13.96
CA VAL A 402 -1.64 4.37 -15.14
C VAL A 402 -0.68 3.19 -14.99
N TRP A 403 -0.09 2.98 -13.80
CA TRP A 403 0.72 1.78 -13.53
C TRP A 403 -0.09 0.50 -13.80
N GLY A 404 -1.36 0.43 -13.41
CA GLY A 404 -2.26 -0.68 -13.72
C GLY A 404 -2.38 -1.01 -15.22
N GLN A 405 -2.15 -0.02 -16.12
CA GLN A 405 -2.16 -0.24 -17.55
C GLN A 405 -0.86 -0.84 -18.10
N VAL A 406 0.26 -0.71 -17.40
CA VAL A 406 1.59 -1.18 -17.83
C VAL A 406 2.16 -2.30 -17.00
N CYS A 407 1.60 -2.60 -15.82
CA CYS A 407 2.06 -3.69 -14.97
C CYS A 407 1.77 -5.06 -15.61
N SER A 408 2.49 -6.08 -15.14
CA SER A 408 2.20 -7.47 -15.49
C SER A 408 0.85 -7.87 -14.89
N ASP A 409 -0.02 -8.38 -15.73
CA ASP A 409 -1.36 -8.80 -15.35
C ASP A 409 -1.55 -10.27 -15.76
N PRO A 410 -2.03 -11.17 -14.86
CA PRO A 410 -2.18 -12.58 -15.16
C PRO A 410 -3.09 -12.79 -16.38
N GLU A 411 -4.07 -11.95 -16.48
CA GLU A 411 -5.15 -12.02 -17.44
C GLU A 411 -4.72 -11.53 -18.83
N ALA A 412 -3.83 -10.53 -18.88
CA ALA A 412 -3.32 -9.98 -20.14
C ALA A 412 -1.97 -10.58 -20.56
N CYS A 413 -1.46 -11.61 -19.86
CA CYS A 413 -0.14 -12.18 -20.13
C CYS A 413 -0.19 -13.30 -21.18
N LEU A 414 0.62 -13.22 -22.23
CA LEU A 414 0.74 -14.25 -23.27
C LEU A 414 1.49 -15.52 -22.83
N GLY A 415 1.95 -15.58 -21.58
CA GLY A 415 2.67 -16.74 -21.08
C GLY A 415 3.91 -17.09 -21.91
N GLU A 416 4.04 -18.32 -22.35
CA GLU A 416 5.19 -18.83 -23.12
C GLU A 416 5.30 -18.23 -24.52
N ARG A 417 4.18 -17.77 -25.09
CA ARG A 417 4.14 -17.14 -26.41
C ARG A 417 4.63 -15.70 -26.42
N CYS A 418 4.94 -15.12 -25.26
CA CYS A 418 5.42 -13.75 -25.15
C CYS A 418 6.89 -13.63 -25.57
N GLY A 419 7.21 -12.86 -26.63
CA GLY A 419 8.60 -12.64 -27.09
C GLY A 419 9.51 -12.11 -25.99
N TYR A 420 9.06 -11.19 -25.14
CA TYR A 420 9.83 -10.68 -24.00
C TYR A 420 10.14 -11.76 -22.95
N ARG A 421 9.28 -12.77 -22.77
CA ARG A 421 9.56 -13.94 -21.93
C ARG A 421 10.57 -14.87 -22.58
N GLN A 422 10.42 -15.17 -23.87
CA GLN A 422 11.33 -16.03 -24.61
C GLN A 422 12.74 -15.44 -24.68
N GLU A 423 12.85 -14.13 -24.80
CA GLU A 423 14.13 -13.39 -24.80
C GLU A 423 14.70 -13.18 -23.38
N GLY A 424 14.03 -13.61 -22.31
CA GLY A 424 14.47 -13.43 -20.92
C GLY A 424 14.34 -11.99 -20.41
N GLN A 425 13.48 -11.17 -21.00
CA GLN A 425 13.31 -9.76 -20.65
C GLN A 425 12.09 -9.49 -19.78
N CYS A 426 11.32 -10.52 -19.42
CA CYS A 426 10.11 -10.36 -18.61
C CYS A 426 10.46 -10.32 -17.12
N PHE A 427 10.35 -9.17 -16.48
CA PHE A 427 10.68 -8.97 -15.06
C PHE A 427 9.97 -9.94 -14.12
N PHE A 428 8.70 -10.22 -14.34
CA PHE A 428 7.95 -11.17 -13.51
C PHE A 428 8.51 -12.59 -13.62
N TYR A 429 8.75 -13.08 -14.83
CA TYR A 429 9.29 -14.42 -15.02
C TYR A 429 10.76 -14.53 -14.60
N GLU A 430 11.53 -13.44 -14.67
CA GLU A 430 12.87 -13.38 -14.07
C GLU A 430 12.83 -13.44 -12.54
N ALA A 431 11.92 -12.68 -11.91
CA ALA A 431 11.74 -12.79 -10.46
C ALA A 431 11.34 -14.23 -10.04
N ARG A 432 10.47 -14.88 -10.82
CA ARG A 432 10.09 -16.27 -10.59
C ARG A 432 11.28 -17.23 -10.78
N ARG A 433 12.07 -17.07 -11.83
CA ARG A 433 13.29 -17.87 -12.04
C ARG A 433 14.32 -17.68 -10.94
N ARG A 434 14.46 -16.47 -10.39
CA ARG A 434 15.29 -16.23 -9.20
C ARG A 434 14.76 -16.95 -7.99
N ALA A 435 13.44 -17.00 -7.79
CA ALA A 435 12.81 -17.76 -6.71
C ALA A 435 13.06 -19.28 -6.88
N GLU A 436 12.96 -19.83 -8.09
CA GLU A 436 13.25 -21.24 -8.41
C GLU A 436 14.71 -21.66 -8.11
N ARG A 437 15.61 -20.70 -7.89
CA ARG A 437 17.03 -20.91 -7.58
C ARG A 437 17.42 -20.48 -6.17
N ALA A 438 16.47 -19.93 -5.42
CA ALA A 438 16.72 -19.37 -4.12
C ALA A 438 16.47 -20.39 -3.00
N HIS A 439 17.32 -20.41 -1.99
CA HIS A 439 17.13 -21.17 -0.78
C HIS A 439 16.05 -20.56 0.10
N LEU A 440 16.06 -19.20 0.23
CA LEU A 440 15.03 -18.45 0.96
C LEU A 440 14.18 -17.65 -0.02
N ILE A 441 12.86 -17.79 0.07
CA ILE A 441 11.90 -17.07 -0.78
C ILE A 441 11.01 -16.22 0.10
N VAL A 442 11.17 -14.90 0.01
CA VAL A 442 10.38 -13.96 0.81
C VAL A 442 9.14 -13.53 0.02
N VAL A 443 7.97 -13.73 0.59
CA VAL A 443 6.67 -13.40 0.01
C VAL A 443 5.80 -12.65 1.03
N ASN A 444 4.66 -12.11 0.61
CA ASN A 444 3.64 -11.66 1.55
C ASN A 444 2.47 -12.66 1.62
N HIS A 445 1.65 -12.56 2.68
CA HIS A 445 0.50 -13.44 2.87
C HIS A 445 -0.43 -13.46 1.66
N ALA A 446 -0.66 -12.32 1.02
CA ALA A 446 -1.53 -12.24 -0.15
C ALA A 446 -1.00 -13.06 -1.34
N LEU A 447 0.32 -13.07 -1.57
CA LEU A 447 0.92 -13.88 -2.63
C LEU A 447 0.93 -15.37 -2.27
N LEU A 448 1.26 -15.71 -1.03
CA LEU A 448 1.18 -17.08 -0.52
C LEU A 448 -0.22 -17.68 -0.73
N LEU A 449 -1.24 -16.93 -0.34
CA LEU A 449 -2.64 -17.37 -0.46
C LEU A 449 -3.14 -17.38 -1.91
N ALA A 450 -2.66 -16.46 -2.75
CA ALA A 450 -2.94 -16.48 -4.18
C ALA A 450 -2.30 -17.70 -4.89
N ASP A 451 -1.12 -18.14 -4.42
CA ASP A 451 -0.48 -19.35 -4.90
C ASP A 451 -1.31 -20.60 -4.55
N ILE A 452 -1.77 -20.68 -3.31
CA ILE A 452 -2.67 -21.76 -2.84
C ILE A 452 -3.96 -21.80 -3.67
N ALA A 453 -4.56 -20.65 -3.95
CA ALA A 453 -5.80 -20.57 -4.72
C ALA A 453 -5.68 -21.06 -6.17
N VAL A 454 -4.46 -21.10 -6.72
CA VAL A 454 -4.16 -21.62 -8.06
C VAL A 454 -3.34 -22.94 -8.01
N GLU A 455 -3.52 -23.71 -6.96
CA GLU A 455 -2.91 -25.04 -6.78
C GLU A 455 -1.36 -24.99 -6.82
N ASN A 456 -0.74 -24.04 -6.15
CA ASN A 456 0.71 -23.86 -6.01
C ASN A 456 1.45 -23.68 -7.35
N ARG A 457 0.86 -22.92 -8.28
CA ARG A 457 1.47 -22.69 -9.62
C ARG A 457 2.28 -21.40 -9.74
N VAL A 458 2.30 -20.57 -8.70
CA VAL A 458 3.00 -19.27 -8.69
C VAL A 458 4.39 -19.40 -8.08
N LEU A 459 4.49 -20.03 -6.92
CA LEU A 459 5.74 -20.30 -6.22
C LEU A 459 6.41 -21.60 -6.75
N PRO A 460 7.73 -21.76 -6.60
CA PRO A 460 8.37 -23.07 -6.74
C PRO A 460 7.78 -24.07 -5.73
N ASP A 461 7.96 -25.36 -5.96
CA ASP A 461 7.55 -26.37 -4.98
C ASP A 461 8.36 -26.23 -3.68
N TYR A 462 7.69 -26.26 -2.52
CA TYR A 462 8.32 -26.09 -1.21
C TYR A 462 7.60 -26.90 -0.14
N GLY A 463 8.39 -27.50 0.74
CA GLY A 463 7.89 -28.26 1.90
C GLY A 463 7.94 -27.47 3.22
N TYR A 464 8.67 -26.36 3.28
CA TYR A 464 8.99 -25.62 4.51
C TYR A 464 8.50 -24.18 4.42
N LEU A 465 7.72 -23.76 5.40
CA LEU A 465 7.06 -22.45 5.41
C LEU A 465 7.19 -21.78 6.79
N ILE A 466 7.53 -20.49 6.78
CA ILE A 466 7.50 -19.63 7.97
C ILE A 466 6.51 -18.51 7.71
N ILE A 467 5.54 -18.33 8.58
CA ILE A 467 4.53 -17.27 8.53
C ILE A 467 4.78 -16.32 9.70
N ASP A 468 5.36 -15.17 9.39
CA ASP A 468 5.57 -14.10 10.37
C ASP A 468 4.33 -13.18 10.44
N GLU A 469 4.04 -12.63 11.61
CA GLU A 469 2.81 -11.90 11.94
C GLU A 469 1.54 -12.75 11.69
N ALA A 470 1.62 -14.04 12.08
CA ALA A 470 0.60 -15.06 11.82
C ALA A 470 -0.78 -14.75 12.42
N HIS A 471 -0.87 -13.83 13.39
CA HIS A 471 -2.16 -13.33 13.91
C HIS A 471 -3.04 -12.67 12.85
N ASN A 472 -2.45 -12.27 11.69
CA ASN A 472 -3.17 -11.69 10.56
C ASN A 472 -3.58 -12.73 9.50
N LEU A 473 -3.24 -14.01 9.69
CA LEU A 473 -3.44 -15.03 8.65
C LEU A 473 -4.93 -15.25 8.37
N GLU A 474 -5.77 -15.37 9.40
CA GLU A 474 -7.22 -15.53 9.25
C GLU A 474 -7.85 -14.40 8.42
N ASP A 475 -7.53 -13.14 8.78
CA ASP A 475 -8.03 -11.96 8.05
C ASP A 475 -7.48 -11.89 6.62
N SER A 476 -6.28 -12.39 6.39
CA SER A 476 -5.66 -12.43 5.06
C SER A 476 -6.30 -13.49 4.17
N VAL A 477 -6.57 -14.68 4.71
CA VAL A 477 -7.31 -15.76 4.01
C VAL A 477 -8.72 -15.29 3.69
N THR A 478 -9.41 -14.71 4.66
CA THR A 478 -10.76 -14.17 4.47
C THR A 478 -10.81 -13.15 3.33
N ARG A 479 -9.89 -12.18 3.31
CA ARG A 479 -9.81 -11.17 2.26
C ARG A 479 -9.48 -11.75 0.89
N GLN A 480 -8.59 -12.73 0.82
CA GLN A 480 -8.19 -13.35 -0.44
C GLN A 480 -9.34 -14.16 -1.08
N LEU A 481 -10.18 -14.77 -0.24
CA LEU A 481 -11.32 -15.58 -0.67
C LEU A 481 -12.63 -14.79 -0.73
N SER A 482 -12.60 -13.50 -0.39
CA SER A 482 -13.77 -12.63 -0.52
C SER A 482 -13.98 -12.22 -1.98
N PHE A 483 -15.25 -12.10 -2.35
CA PHE A 483 -15.67 -11.58 -3.64
C PHE A 483 -16.44 -10.28 -3.45
N GLU A 484 -16.27 -9.38 -4.41
CA GLU A 484 -17.00 -8.11 -4.48
C GLU A 484 -17.44 -7.86 -5.92
N ALA A 485 -18.70 -7.45 -6.09
CA ALA A 485 -19.24 -7.03 -7.36
C ALA A 485 -20.17 -5.82 -7.19
N ASP A 486 -20.08 -4.88 -8.08
CA ASP A 486 -21.01 -3.77 -8.21
C ASP A 486 -21.57 -3.69 -9.64
N ARG A 487 -22.61 -2.88 -9.81
CA ARG A 487 -23.25 -2.71 -11.14
C ARG A 487 -22.27 -2.22 -12.16
N GLN A 488 -21.42 -1.24 -11.83
CA GLN A 488 -20.52 -0.61 -12.78
C GLN A 488 -19.47 -1.60 -13.29
N GLY A 489 -18.81 -2.34 -12.40
CA GLY A 489 -17.80 -3.34 -12.77
C GLY A 489 -18.37 -4.45 -13.66
N LEU A 490 -19.56 -4.97 -13.32
CA LEU A 490 -20.25 -5.97 -14.15
C LEU A 490 -20.65 -5.39 -15.52
N GLU A 491 -21.14 -4.17 -15.56
CA GLU A 491 -21.51 -3.48 -16.81
C GLU A 491 -20.27 -3.20 -17.68
N GLU A 492 -19.15 -2.80 -17.09
CA GLU A 492 -17.88 -2.59 -17.81
C GLU A 492 -17.36 -3.89 -18.43
N MET A 493 -17.41 -5.02 -17.71
CA MET A 493 -17.06 -6.34 -18.24
C MET A 493 -17.92 -6.71 -19.45
N LEU A 494 -19.25 -6.62 -19.33
CA LEU A 494 -20.18 -6.93 -20.43
C LEU A 494 -19.99 -5.99 -21.63
N THR A 495 -19.82 -4.69 -21.37
CA THR A 495 -19.63 -3.65 -22.41
C THR A 495 -18.30 -3.83 -23.15
N SER A 496 -17.24 -4.28 -22.49
CA SER A 496 -15.96 -4.57 -23.12
C SER A 496 -16.07 -5.69 -24.17
N ILE A 497 -16.89 -6.69 -23.89
CA ILE A 497 -17.15 -7.80 -24.81
C ILE A 497 -17.98 -7.31 -25.98
N SER A 498 -19.13 -6.66 -25.72
CA SER A 498 -20.02 -6.12 -26.72
C SER A 498 -20.94 -5.04 -26.18
N GLN A 499 -21.04 -3.93 -26.90
CA GLN A 499 -21.99 -2.86 -26.65
C GLN A 499 -22.75 -2.50 -27.93
N ARG A 500 -24.08 -2.47 -27.83
CA ARG A 500 -24.93 -1.97 -28.92
C ARG A 500 -24.98 -0.44 -28.89
N VAL A 501 -24.51 0.21 -29.93
CA VAL A 501 -24.50 1.69 -30.08
C VAL A 501 -25.63 2.20 -30.99
N ALA A 502 -26.16 1.35 -31.87
CA ALA A 502 -27.30 1.63 -32.73
C ALA A 502 -27.95 0.30 -33.14
N PRO A 503 -29.19 0.32 -33.71
CA PRO A 503 -29.81 -0.89 -34.29
C PRO A 503 -28.88 -1.59 -35.27
N GLY A 504 -28.50 -2.84 -34.98
CA GLY A 504 -27.57 -3.64 -35.81
C GLY A 504 -26.10 -3.23 -35.73
N ARG A 505 -25.72 -2.23 -34.94
CA ARG A 505 -24.33 -1.76 -34.82
C ARG A 505 -23.80 -2.00 -33.41
N TYR A 506 -22.75 -2.83 -33.31
CA TYR A 506 -22.07 -3.20 -32.09
C TYR A 506 -20.63 -2.68 -32.09
N VAL A 507 -20.08 -2.45 -30.91
CA VAL A 507 -18.67 -2.17 -30.66
C VAL A 507 -18.19 -3.11 -29.53
N GLY A 508 -16.87 -3.27 -29.34
CA GLY A 508 -16.27 -4.14 -28.34
C GLY A 508 -15.39 -5.24 -28.95
N LEU A 509 -14.89 -6.14 -28.09
CA LEU A 509 -13.95 -7.19 -28.47
C LEU A 509 -14.51 -8.13 -29.57
N LEU A 510 -15.77 -8.53 -29.45
CA LEU A 510 -16.40 -9.40 -30.46
C LEU A 510 -16.48 -8.77 -31.85
N THR A 511 -16.74 -7.47 -31.91
CA THR A 511 -16.76 -6.75 -33.20
C THR A 511 -15.36 -6.64 -33.81
N GLN A 512 -14.35 -6.37 -32.98
CA GLN A 512 -12.96 -6.34 -33.44
C GLN A 512 -12.50 -7.73 -33.91
N LEU A 513 -12.89 -8.79 -33.20
CA LEU A 513 -12.59 -10.18 -33.59
C LEU A 513 -13.23 -10.52 -34.96
N SER A 514 -14.52 -10.22 -35.15
CA SER A 514 -15.21 -10.46 -36.43
C SER A 514 -14.51 -9.78 -37.60
N PHE A 515 -14.07 -8.52 -37.40
CA PHE A 515 -13.34 -7.77 -38.43
C PHE A 515 -11.97 -8.38 -38.76
N ARG A 516 -11.21 -8.85 -37.74
CA ARG A 516 -9.91 -9.48 -37.96
C ARG A 516 -10.01 -10.88 -38.56
N LEU A 517 -11.08 -11.62 -38.26
CA LEU A 517 -11.31 -12.95 -38.83
C LEU A 517 -11.68 -12.92 -40.32
N GLN A 518 -12.23 -11.81 -40.80
CA GLN A 518 -12.69 -11.70 -42.20
C GLN A 518 -11.63 -12.04 -43.25
N PRO A 519 -10.38 -11.54 -43.19
CA PRO A 519 -9.34 -11.90 -44.17
C PRO A 519 -8.69 -13.26 -43.92
N LEU A 520 -8.92 -13.90 -42.77
CA LEU A 520 -8.22 -15.12 -42.35
C LEU A 520 -9.05 -16.37 -42.63
N LEU A 521 -10.36 -16.26 -42.65
CA LEU A 521 -11.27 -17.38 -42.79
C LEU A 521 -11.91 -17.41 -44.19
N GLY A 522 -12.09 -18.60 -44.74
CA GLY A 522 -12.91 -18.77 -45.95
C GLY A 522 -14.38 -18.36 -45.71
N GLN A 523 -15.10 -18.02 -46.76
CA GLN A 523 -16.45 -17.43 -46.69
C GLN A 523 -17.43 -18.21 -45.81
N THR A 524 -17.42 -19.54 -45.86
CA THR A 524 -18.31 -20.39 -45.07
C THR A 524 -17.97 -20.33 -43.56
N LEU A 525 -16.68 -20.49 -43.19
CA LEU A 525 -16.23 -20.43 -41.81
C LEU A 525 -16.41 -19.01 -41.23
N HIS A 526 -16.13 -17.97 -42.00
CA HIS A 526 -16.38 -16.60 -41.59
C HIS A 526 -17.86 -16.34 -41.29
N SER A 527 -18.78 -16.86 -42.14
CA SER A 527 -20.22 -16.73 -41.92
C SER A 527 -20.66 -17.42 -40.64
N GLN A 528 -20.16 -18.64 -40.36
CA GLN A 528 -20.44 -19.39 -39.14
C GLN A 528 -19.89 -18.66 -37.88
N ALA A 529 -18.66 -18.19 -37.95
CA ALA A 529 -18.06 -17.42 -36.84
C ALA A 529 -18.85 -16.11 -36.55
N THR A 530 -19.25 -15.41 -37.62
CA THR A 530 -20.04 -14.17 -37.52
C THR A 530 -21.41 -14.42 -36.88
N GLU A 531 -22.08 -15.53 -37.24
CA GLU A 531 -23.36 -15.91 -36.65
C GLU A 531 -23.22 -16.20 -35.14
N ARG A 532 -22.19 -16.98 -34.78
CA ARG A 532 -21.88 -17.24 -33.36
C ARG A 532 -21.56 -15.94 -32.57
N ILE A 533 -20.76 -15.06 -33.15
CA ILE A 533 -20.47 -13.74 -32.55
C ILE A 533 -21.79 -12.98 -32.33
N ARG A 534 -22.71 -12.97 -33.28
CA ARG A 534 -24.00 -12.29 -33.19
C ARG A 534 -24.87 -12.89 -32.08
N GLU A 535 -24.90 -14.22 -31.94
CA GLU A 535 -25.58 -14.90 -30.82
C GLU A 535 -25.06 -14.44 -29.47
N VAL A 536 -23.72 -14.39 -29.29
CA VAL A 536 -23.11 -13.93 -28.04
C VAL A 536 -23.40 -12.45 -27.79
N GLN A 537 -23.35 -11.59 -28.83
CA GLN A 537 -23.72 -10.18 -28.72
C GLN A 537 -25.16 -9.98 -28.19
N GLN A 538 -26.11 -10.78 -28.68
CA GLN A 538 -27.49 -10.73 -28.20
C GLN A 538 -27.62 -11.20 -26.75
N LYS A 539 -26.88 -12.25 -26.34
CA LYS A 539 -26.84 -12.73 -24.96
C LYS A 539 -26.28 -11.66 -24.01
N VAL A 540 -25.22 -10.94 -24.43
CA VAL A 540 -24.62 -9.83 -23.65
C VAL A 540 -25.65 -8.71 -23.43
N GLU A 541 -26.40 -8.31 -24.45
CA GLU A 541 -27.44 -7.30 -24.29
C GLU A 541 -28.56 -7.76 -23.36
N GLY A 542 -28.96 -9.03 -23.44
CA GLY A 542 -29.93 -9.61 -22.51
C GLY A 542 -29.43 -9.58 -21.05
N ALA A 543 -28.17 -9.92 -20.83
CA ALA A 543 -27.55 -9.87 -19.50
C ALA A 543 -27.45 -8.43 -18.97
N ARG A 544 -27.13 -7.44 -19.82
CA ARG A 544 -27.09 -6.02 -19.41
C ARG A 544 -28.45 -5.49 -18.98
N SER A 545 -29.53 -5.88 -19.67
CA SER A 545 -30.89 -5.49 -19.25
C SER A 545 -31.24 -6.05 -17.88
N THR A 546 -31.03 -7.36 -17.67
CA THR A 546 -31.34 -7.99 -16.38
C THR A 546 -30.43 -7.54 -15.25
N LEU A 547 -29.19 -7.11 -15.51
CA LEU A 547 -28.30 -6.48 -14.55
C LEU A 547 -28.92 -5.17 -14.00
N TYR A 548 -29.50 -4.36 -14.86
CA TYR A 548 -30.17 -3.13 -14.46
C TYR A 548 -31.37 -3.41 -13.54
N ASP A 549 -32.19 -4.40 -13.92
CA ASP A 549 -33.37 -4.81 -13.14
C ASP A 549 -32.97 -5.33 -11.75
N LEU A 550 -31.91 -6.14 -11.68
CA LEU A 550 -31.36 -6.63 -10.40
C LEU A 550 -30.94 -5.49 -9.45
N PHE A 551 -30.15 -4.55 -9.94
CA PHE A 551 -29.69 -3.46 -9.05
C PHE A 551 -30.79 -2.45 -8.69
N ASN A 552 -31.85 -2.34 -9.51
CA ASN A 552 -33.04 -1.57 -9.13
C ASN A 552 -33.85 -2.29 -8.04
N GLY A 553 -34.05 -3.60 -8.17
CA GLY A 553 -34.69 -4.41 -7.12
C GLY A 553 -33.93 -4.37 -5.80
N LEU A 554 -32.60 -4.54 -5.85
CA LEU A 554 -31.72 -4.39 -4.68
C LEU A 554 -31.86 -3.00 -4.03
N ARG A 555 -31.87 -1.94 -4.84
CA ARG A 555 -32.04 -0.58 -4.32
C ARG A 555 -33.39 -0.40 -3.64
N ALA A 556 -34.45 -0.91 -4.21
CA ALA A 556 -35.80 -0.85 -3.62
C ALA A 556 -35.83 -1.63 -2.29
N CYS A 557 -35.38 -2.87 -2.27
CA CYS A 557 -35.34 -3.73 -1.09
C CYS A 557 -34.49 -3.15 0.05
N LEU A 558 -33.32 -2.59 -0.26
CA LEU A 558 -32.39 -2.07 0.74
C LEU A 558 -32.74 -0.66 1.22
N ASN A 559 -33.65 0.06 0.54
CA ASN A 559 -33.99 1.45 0.87
C ASN A 559 -34.58 1.60 2.27
N ASP A 560 -35.39 0.64 2.72
CA ASP A 560 -36.03 0.66 4.05
C ASP A 560 -35.00 0.45 5.19
N HIS A 561 -33.86 -0.12 4.88
CA HIS A 561 -32.76 -0.35 5.82
C HIS A 561 -31.77 0.81 5.88
N ARG A 562 -31.95 1.84 5.04
CA ARG A 562 -31.07 3.01 5.00
C ARG A 562 -31.23 3.90 6.22
N ARG A 563 -30.10 4.37 6.74
CA ARG A 563 -30.05 5.38 7.79
C ARG A 563 -29.70 6.74 7.18
N PRO A 564 -30.66 7.67 7.02
CA PRO A 564 -30.40 8.98 6.45
C PRO A 564 -29.40 9.77 7.29
N GLY A 565 -28.51 10.53 6.63
CA GLY A 565 -27.56 11.43 7.30
C GLY A 565 -26.25 10.81 7.80
N GLN A 566 -25.97 9.56 7.48
CA GLN A 566 -24.66 8.97 7.76
C GLN A 566 -23.62 9.38 6.70
N SER A 567 -22.42 9.77 7.17
CA SER A 567 -21.30 10.18 6.34
C SER A 567 -20.34 9.02 5.99
N TYR A 568 -20.71 7.78 6.28
CA TYR A 568 -19.92 6.58 6.04
C TYR A 568 -20.76 5.49 5.37
N ASP A 569 -20.09 4.55 4.70
CA ASP A 569 -20.69 3.43 3.99
C ASP A 569 -21.44 2.51 4.95
N GLN A 570 -22.63 2.10 4.56
CA GLN A 570 -23.49 1.24 5.36
C GLN A 570 -23.39 -0.20 4.84
N ARG A 571 -23.01 -1.13 5.71
CA ARG A 571 -22.93 -2.57 5.43
C ARG A 571 -24.15 -3.28 6.02
N LEU A 572 -24.87 -3.99 5.17
CA LEU A 572 -26.09 -4.73 5.54
C LEU A 572 -25.91 -6.21 5.25
N ARG A 573 -25.95 -7.05 6.28
CA ARG A 573 -25.83 -8.49 6.14
C ARG A 573 -27.10 -9.08 5.54
N LEU A 574 -26.98 -9.92 4.52
CA LEU A 574 -28.08 -10.61 3.85
C LEU A 574 -28.36 -11.93 4.58
N THR A 575 -29.15 -11.86 5.63
CA THR A 575 -29.52 -13.02 6.48
C THR A 575 -30.71 -13.77 5.92
N GLY A 576 -30.96 -15.02 6.41
CA GLY A 576 -32.15 -15.78 6.08
C GLY A 576 -33.46 -15.02 6.41
N GLY A 577 -33.49 -14.28 7.53
CA GLY A 577 -34.64 -13.44 7.87
C GLY A 577 -34.90 -12.28 6.91
N MET A 578 -33.84 -11.70 6.32
CA MET A 578 -33.96 -10.67 5.29
C MET A 578 -34.48 -11.28 3.98
N ARG A 579 -33.97 -12.46 3.62
CA ARG A 579 -34.40 -13.21 2.41
C ARG A 579 -35.84 -13.72 2.49
N ALA A 580 -36.35 -13.91 3.67
CA ALA A 580 -37.75 -14.31 3.87
C ALA A 580 -38.77 -13.14 3.76
N GLN A 581 -38.32 -11.92 3.54
CA GLN A 581 -39.18 -10.76 3.36
C GLN A 581 -39.74 -10.68 1.93
N PRO A 582 -40.98 -10.31 1.70
CA PRO A 582 -41.56 -10.20 0.35
C PRO A 582 -40.80 -9.27 -0.60
N ALA A 583 -40.13 -8.25 -0.08
CA ALA A 583 -39.30 -7.36 -0.86
C ALA A 583 -38.06 -8.07 -1.45
N TRP A 584 -37.66 -9.22 -0.89
CA TRP A 584 -36.55 -10.01 -1.41
C TRP A 584 -36.95 -10.88 -2.60
N ASP A 585 -38.19 -11.28 -2.72
CA ASP A 585 -38.69 -12.12 -3.82
C ASP A 585 -38.41 -11.46 -5.19
N GLU A 586 -38.58 -10.13 -5.28
CA GLU A 586 -38.24 -9.37 -6.49
C GLU A 586 -36.75 -9.41 -6.80
N VAL A 587 -35.91 -9.35 -5.78
CA VAL A 587 -34.44 -9.44 -5.91
C VAL A 587 -34.03 -10.83 -6.34
N GLU A 588 -34.64 -11.88 -5.79
CA GLU A 588 -34.35 -13.27 -6.13
C GLU A 588 -34.74 -13.58 -7.58
N ILE A 589 -35.93 -13.18 -8.02
CA ILE A 589 -36.39 -13.33 -9.41
C ILE A 589 -35.47 -12.59 -10.39
N ALA A 590 -35.11 -11.33 -10.08
CA ALA A 590 -34.20 -10.54 -10.90
C ALA A 590 -32.78 -11.14 -10.89
N GLY A 591 -32.34 -11.67 -9.76
CA GLY A 591 -31.08 -12.36 -9.56
C GLY A 591 -30.97 -13.64 -10.39
N ASP A 592 -32.01 -14.49 -10.35
CA ASP A 592 -32.07 -15.73 -11.14
C ASP A 592 -32.09 -15.44 -12.65
N ASN A 593 -32.88 -14.45 -13.07
CA ASN A 593 -32.88 -13.99 -14.48
C ASN A 593 -31.50 -13.48 -14.91
N PHE A 594 -30.83 -12.68 -14.08
CA PHE A 594 -29.50 -12.16 -14.41
C PHE A 594 -28.45 -13.27 -14.46
N THR A 595 -28.40 -14.14 -13.46
CA THR A 595 -27.42 -15.24 -13.41
C THR A 595 -27.60 -16.24 -14.54
N LEU A 596 -28.86 -16.56 -14.91
CA LEU A 596 -29.16 -17.39 -16.07
C LEU A 596 -28.68 -16.76 -17.39
N ARG A 597 -28.91 -15.45 -17.57
CA ARG A 597 -28.42 -14.73 -18.77
C ARG A 597 -26.89 -14.65 -18.79
N LEU A 598 -26.27 -14.43 -17.64
CA LEU A 598 -24.82 -14.40 -17.47
C LEU A 598 -24.18 -15.74 -17.83
N ALA A 599 -24.76 -16.85 -17.33
CA ALA A 599 -24.35 -18.21 -17.72
C ALA A 599 -24.45 -18.43 -19.24
N GLY A 600 -25.52 -17.91 -19.85
CA GLY A 600 -25.67 -17.97 -21.30
C GLY A 600 -24.58 -17.19 -22.09
N VAL A 601 -24.09 -16.07 -21.54
CA VAL A 601 -22.94 -15.32 -22.12
C VAL A 601 -21.65 -16.13 -22.00
N VAL A 602 -21.39 -16.67 -20.80
CA VAL A 602 -20.18 -17.48 -20.51
C VAL A 602 -20.12 -18.69 -21.45
N GLU A 603 -21.20 -19.44 -21.56
CA GLU A 603 -21.28 -20.61 -22.43
C GLU A 603 -21.17 -20.22 -23.92
N GLY A 604 -21.76 -19.12 -24.33
CA GLY A 604 -21.62 -18.62 -25.68
C GLY A 604 -20.18 -18.25 -26.06
N LEU A 605 -19.46 -17.59 -25.12
CA LEU A 605 -18.05 -17.27 -25.28
C LEU A 605 -17.20 -18.53 -25.32
N ARG A 606 -17.42 -19.49 -24.43
CA ARG A 606 -16.70 -20.76 -24.38
C ARG A 606 -16.81 -21.49 -25.71
N LEU A 607 -18.03 -21.70 -26.23
CA LEU A 607 -18.27 -22.36 -27.49
C LEU A 607 -17.66 -21.61 -28.71
N LEU A 608 -17.69 -20.28 -28.72
CA LEU A 608 -17.05 -19.48 -29.76
C LEU A 608 -15.54 -19.67 -29.75
N LEU A 609 -14.91 -19.59 -28.57
CA LEU A 609 -13.47 -19.68 -28.43
C LEU A 609 -12.95 -21.09 -28.75
N GLU A 610 -13.58 -22.13 -28.23
CA GLU A 610 -13.26 -23.53 -28.56
C GLU A 610 -13.43 -23.82 -30.08
N GLY A 611 -14.49 -23.26 -30.69
CA GLY A 611 -14.70 -23.40 -32.13
C GLY A 611 -13.59 -22.76 -32.95
N LEU A 612 -13.05 -21.60 -32.50
CA LEU A 612 -11.94 -20.92 -33.20
C LEU A 612 -10.60 -21.61 -32.95
N GLU A 613 -10.35 -22.12 -31.74
CA GLU A 613 -9.11 -22.87 -31.40
C GLU A 613 -9.00 -24.19 -32.15
N ASN A 614 -10.12 -24.83 -32.49
CA ASN A 614 -10.15 -26.05 -33.28
C ASN A 614 -9.86 -25.84 -34.80
N LEU A 615 -9.76 -24.58 -35.27
CA LEU A 615 -9.38 -24.24 -36.65
C LEU A 615 -7.85 -24.31 -36.82
N THR A 616 -7.27 -25.52 -36.74
CA THR A 616 -5.82 -25.75 -36.84
C THR A 616 -5.23 -25.43 -38.22
N GLU A 617 -6.05 -25.33 -39.27
CA GLU A 617 -5.61 -25.00 -40.63
C GLU A 617 -5.51 -23.50 -40.91
N CYS A 618 -5.99 -22.65 -39.96
CA CYS A 618 -6.02 -21.21 -40.13
C CYS A 618 -4.96 -20.55 -39.21
N ASP A 619 -4.17 -19.64 -39.75
CA ASP A 619 -3.24 -18.82 -38.92
C ASP A 619 -4.00 -17.69 -38.21
N LEU A 620 -4.36 -17.92 -36.96
CA LEU A 620 -5.06 -16.95 -36.10
C LEU A 620 -4.12 -16.09 -35.25
N THR A 621 -2.81 -16.12 -35.48
CA THR A 621 -1.80 -15.39 -34.69
C THR A 621 -2.13 -13.89 -34.58
N SER A 622 -2.70 -13.28 -35.61
CA SER A 622 -3.09 -11.88 -35.60
C SER A 622 -4.33 -11.59 -34.74
N CYS A 623 -5.10 -12.60 -34.32
CA CYS A 623 -6.27 -12.49 -33.46
C CYS A 623 -5.98 -12.91 -32.00
N GLU A 624 -4.79 -13.45 -31.73
CA GLU A 624 -4.44 -14.07 -30.44
C GLU A 624 -4.66 -13.15 -29.24
N ASP A 625 -4.36 -11.85 -29.39
CA ASP A 625 -4.58 -10.85 -28.36
C ASP A 625 -6.08 -10.65 -28.02
N LEU A 626 -6.96 -10.73 -29.02
CA LEU A 626 -8.41 -10.60 -28.83
C LEU A 626 -9.02 -11.88 -28.23
N LEU A 627 -8.57 -13.05 -28.71
CA LEU A 627 -9.00 -14.34 -28.19
C LEU A 627 -8.66 -14.45 -26.71
N GLN A 628 -7.44 -14.09 -26.34
CA GLN A 628 -7.02 -14.10 -24.94
C GLN A 628 -7.83 -13.12 -24.08
N GLN A 629 -8.12 -11.90 -24.57
CA GLN A 629 -8.98 -10.95 -23.86
C GLN A 629 -10.40 -11.50 -23.67
N LEU A 630 -10.94 -12.20 -24.64
CA LEU A 630 -12.27 -12.82 -24.53
C LEU A 630 -12.27 -14.01 -23.58
N HIS A 631 -11.24 -14.86 -23.58
CA HIS A 631 -11.08 -15.93 -22.59
C HIS A 631 -11.08 -15.37 -21.17
N LEU A 632 -10.34 -14.29 -20.98
CA LEU A 632 -10.25 -13.60 -19.71
C LEU A 632 -11.61 -13.08 -19.25
N GLN A 633 -12.30 -12.30 -20.10
CA GLN A 633 -13.61 -11.75 -19.76
C GLN A 633 -14.62 -12.89 -19.50
N GLY A 634 -14.54 -13.97 -20.24
CA GLY A 634 -15.34 -15.18 -20.02
C GLY A 634 -15.09 -15.81 -18.64
N GLY A 635 -13.82 -15.94 -18.25
CA GLY A 635 -13.42 -16.43 -16.93
C GLY A 635 -13.89 -15.53 -15.78
N GLN A 636 -13.76 -14.21 -15.92
CA GLN A 636 -14.25 -13.25 -14.93
C GLN A 636 -15.78 -13.30 -14.78
N LEU A 637 -16.51 -13.39 -15.88
CA LEU A 637 -17.97 -13.53 -15.85
C LEU A 637 -18.39 -14.87 -15.26
N TYR A 638 -17.65 -15.95 -15.52
CA TYR A 638 -17.89 -17.25 -14.88
C TYR A 638 -17.72 -17.17 -13.35
N MET A 639 -16.62 -16.57 -12.89
CA MET A 639 -16.41 -16.36 -11.45
C MET A 639 -17.50 -15.48 -10.83
N ALA A 640 -17.91 -14.42 -11.52
CA ALA A 640 -19.01 -13.58 -11.07
C ALA A 640 -20.32 -14.37 -10.98
N HIS A 641 -20.63 -15.22 -11.96
CA HIS A 641 -21.80 -16.12 -11.93
C HIS A 641 -21.78 -17.05 -10.71
N GLU A 642 -20.64 -17.74 -10.48
CA GLU A 642 -20.46 -18.69 -9.38
C GLU A 642 -20.61 -18.06 -8.00
N GLN A 643 -20.28 -16.77 -7.87
CA GLN A 643 -20.38 -16.04 -6.60
C GLN A 643 -21.75 -15.32 -6.43
N LEU A 644 -22.31 -14.81 -7.52
CA LEU A 644 -23.58 -14.07 -7.44
C LEU A 644 -24.80 -14.99 -7.30
N ARG A 645 -24.80 -16.17 -7.89
CA ARG A 645 -25.92 -17.11 -7.75
C ARG A 645 -26.17 -17.52 -6.30
N PRO A 646 -25.16 -17.96 -5.51
CA PRO A 646 -25.35 -18.23 -4.10
C PRO A 646 -25.71 -16.98 -3.28
N LEU A 647 -25.21 -15.82 -3.67
CA LEU A 647 -25.52 -14.58 -2.98
C LEU A 647 -26.97 -14.16 -3.16
N LEU A 648 -27.57 -14.38 -4.33
CA LEU A 648 -28.89 -13.87 -4.68
C LEU A 648 -30.00 -14.91 -4.49
N VAL A 649 -29.72 -16.18 -4.82
CA VAL A 649 -30.77 -17.23 -4.95
C VAL A 649 -30.58 -18.37 -3.93
N GLU A 650 -29.44 -19.07 -3.98
CA GLU A 650 -29.19 -20.30 -3.20
C GLU A 650 -27.96 -20.15 -2.27
N PRO A 651 -28.14 -19.60 -1.06
CA PRO A 651 -27.00 -19.34 -0.17
C PRO A 651 -26.29 -20.65 0.24
N ARG A 652 -24.95 -20.64 0.13
CA ARG A 652 -24.08 -21.74 0.57
C ARG A 652 -23.86 -21.68 2.08
N GLU A 653 -23.77 -22.82 2.72
CA GLU A 653 -23.25 -22.94 4.09
C GLU A 653 -21.79 -22.43 4.14
N ASN A 654 -21.33 -22.05 5.31
CA ASN A 654 -19.98 -21.49 5.53
C ASN A 654 -19.63 -20.23 4.69
N THR A 655 -20.66 -19.48 4.24
CA THR A 655 -20.44 -18.24 3.47
C THR A 655 -21.27 -17.09 4.04
N ILE A 656 -20.63 -15.94 4.19
CA ILE A 656 -21.25 -14.68 4.64
C ILE A 656 -21.57 -13.83 3.43
N TYR A 657 -22.78 -13.27 3.41
CA TYR A 657 -23.26 -12.38 2.34
C TYR A 657 -23.66 -11.02 2.90
N TRP A 658 -23.26 -9.94 2.24
CA TRP A 658 -23.71 -8.59 2.61
C TRP A 658 -23.73 -7.66 1.41
N ALA A 659 -24.48 -6.57 1.54
CA ALA A 659 -24.50 -5.46 0.63
C ALA A 659 -23.88 -4.23 1.30
N THR A 660 -23.09 -3.44 0.57
CA THR A 660 -22.60 -2.14 1.01
C THR A 660 -23.30 -1.04 0.22
N ILE A 661 -23.89 -0.08 0.93
CA ILE A 661 -24.44 1.15 0.35
C ILE A 661 -23.41 2.25 0.59
N HIS A 662 -22.82 2.76 -0.50
CA HIS A 662 -21.78 3.77 -0.42
C HIS A 662 -22.37 5.16 -0.14
N SER A 663 -21.74 5.90 0.76
CA SER A 663 -22.26 7.19 1.27
C SER A 663 -22.19 8.34 0.25
N GLN A 664 -21.22 8.30 -0.68
CA GLN A 664 -20.96 9.41 -1.61
C GLN A 664 -21.93 9.44 -2.79
N ASP A 665 -22.11 8.33 -3.47
CA ASP A 665 -22.86 8.20 -4.73
C ASP A 665 -24.02 7.20 -4.65
N GLN A 666 -24.15 6.57 -3.47
CA GLN A 666 -25.22 5.63 -3.15
C GLN A 666 -25.27 4.39 -4.05
N HIS A 667 -24.16 4.05 -4.71
CA HIS A 667 -24.09 2.78 -5.39
C HIS A 667 -24.05 1.62 -4.40
N ILE A 668 -24.46 0.45 -4.86
CA ILE A 668 -24.51 -0.77 -4.07
C ILE A 668 -23.43 -1.71 -4.56
N SER A 669 -22.61 -2.23 -3.65
CA SER A 669 -21.74 -3.38 -3.91
C SER A 669 -22.18 -4.59 -3.10
N LEU A 670 -22.08 -5.76 -3.71
CA LEU A 670 -22.43 -7.06 -3.17
C LEU A 670 -21.15 -7.80 -2.81
N HIS A 671 -21.14 -8.48 -1.67
CA HIS A 671 -19.94 -9.12 -1.16
C HIS A 671 -20.23 -10.53 -0.64
N THR A 672 -19.22 -11.41 -0.82
CA THR A 672 -19.18 -12.71 -0.14
C THR A 672 -17.87 -12.92 0.58
N ALA A 673 -17.86 -13.64 1.67
CA ALA A 673 -16.66 -14.09 2.36
C ALA A 673 -16.89 -15.44 3.07
N PRO A 674 -15.87 -16.26 3.28
CA PRO A 674 -16.00 -17.47 4.07
C PRO A 674 -16.30 -17.14 5.54
N LEU A 675 -17.20 -17.91 6.15
CA LEU A 675 -17.52 -17.81 7.57
C LEU A 675 -16.36 -18.31 8.42
N HIS A 676 -15.86 -19.49 8.11
CA HIS A 676 -14.67 -20.09 8.72
C HIS A 676 -13.62 -20.39 7.65
N VAL A 677 -12.37 -20.20 8.00
CA VAL A 677 -11.25 -20.44 7.10
C VAL A 677 -10.39 -21.63 7.55
N GLY A 678 -10.63 -22.17 8.77
CA GLY A 678 -9.81 -23.20 9.38
C GLY A 678 -9.63 -24.44 8.49
N GLU A 679 -10.74 -25.01 7.99
CA GLU A 679 -10.70 -26.19 7.10
C GLU A 679 -9.88 -25.92 5.82
N LEU A 680 -9.98 -24.74 5.25
CA LEU A 680 -9.22 -24.38 4.05
C LEU A 680 -7.74 -24.23 4.36
N VAL A 681 -7.40 -23.64 5.51
CA VAL A 681 -6.02 -23.50 5.97
C VAL A 681 -5.44 -24.89 6.28
N GLU A 682 -6.17 -25.76 6.93
CA GLU A 682 -5.76 -27.15 7.20
C GLU A 682 -5.50 -27.91 5.90
N GLN A 683 -6.46 -27.94 4.99
CA GLN A 683 -6.40 -28.69 3.75
C GLN A 683 -5.30 -28.21 2.80
N TYR A 684 -5.19 -26.90 2.62
CA TYR A 684 -4.33 -26.31 1.58
C TYR A 684 -2.99 -25.79 2.10
N LEU A 685 -2.86 -25.59 3.43
CA LEU A 685 -1.62 -25.09 4.02
C LEU A 685 -0.94 -26.16 4.88
N PHE A 686 -1.62 -26.72 5.91
CA PHE A 686 -0.98 -27.66 6.82
C PHE A 686 -0.71 -29.03 6.17
N HIS A 687 -1.69 -29.66 5.57
CA HIS A 687 -1.55 -31.02 5.01
C HIS A 687 -0.48 -31.15 3.91
N PRO A 688 -0.30 -30.18 2.97
CA PRO A 688 0.69 -30.32 1.91
C PRO A 688 2.12 -30.01 2.32
N LYS A 689 2.34 -29.37 3.49
CA LYS A 689 3.67 -28.91 3.91
C LYS A 689 4.27 -29.81 4.97
N ARG A 690 5.58 -30.04 4.87
CA ARG A 690 6.33 -30.85 5.85
C ARG A 690 6.47 -30.14 7.19
N MET A 691 6.65 -28.81 7.16
CA MET A 691 6.81 -27.99 8.36
C MET A 691 6.28 -26.59 8.12
N ILE A 692 5.52 -26.08 9.09
CA ILE A 692 5.06 -24.69 9.12
C ILE A 692 5.39 -24.09 10.49
N VAL A 693 6.07 -22.96 10.50
CA VAL A 693 6.25 -22.13 11.70
C VAL A 693 5.31 -20.93 11.61
N LEU A 694 4.37 -20.84 12.54
CA LEU A 694 3.52 -19.66 12.73
C LEU A 694 4.09 -18.82 13.87
N THR A 695 4.55 -17.60 13.59
CA THR A 695 5.14 -16.74 14.62
C THR A 695 4.49 -15.36 14.66
N SER A 696 4.35 -14.83 15.86
CA SER A 696 3.89 -13.45 16.09
C SER A 696 4.30 -12.98 17.50
N ALA A 697 4.16 -11.67 17.75
CA ALA A 697 4.27 -11.13 19.10
C ALA A 697 3.01 -11.39 19.94
N THR A 698 1.89 -11.76 19.31
CA THR A 698 0.58 -11.92 19.95
C THR A 698 -0.19 -13.03 19.24
N LEU A 699 -0.21 -14.22 19.82
CA LEU A 699 -1.01 -15.37 19.37
C LEU A 699 -1.92 -15.88 20.48
N ARG A 700 -1.48 -15.77 21.75
CA ARG A 700 -2.26 -16.19 22.90
C ARG A 700 -3.31 -15.14 23.27
N ALA A 701 -4.53 -15.61 23.48
CA ALA A 701 -5.59 -14.86 24.15
C ALA A 701 -5.85 -15.51 25.52
N GLU A 702 -5.98 -14.71 26.58
CA GLU A 702 -6.17 -15.20 27.95
C GLU A 702 -5.15 -16.29 28.38
N GLY A 703 -3.91 -16.16 27.91
CA GLY A 703 -2.80 -17.07 28.24
C GLY A 703 -2.74 -18.36 27.41
N SER A 704 -3.74 -18.69 26.59
CA SER A 704 -3.84 -19.89 25.76
C SER A 704 -3.68 -19.60 24.27
N PHE A 705 -3.24 -20.62 23.51
CA PHE A 705 -3.26 -20.64 22.04
C PHE A 705 -4.60 -21.14 21.47
N ASP A 706 -5.55 -21.56 22.28
CA ASP A 706 -6.78 -22.19 21.84
C ASP A 706 -7.52 -21.38 20.80
N TYR A 707 -7.62 -20.06 21.01
CA TYR A 707 -8.29 -19.17 20.06
C TYR A 707 -7.70 -19.25 18.64
N ILE A 708 -6.38 -19.14 18.49
CA ILE A 708 -5.75 -19.16 17.16
C ILE A 708 -5.70 -20.57 16.58
N THR A 709 -5.53 -21.60 17.41
CA THR A 709 -5.53 -23.00 17.01
C THR A 709 -6.89 -23.38 16.40
N GLU A 710 -7.98 -23.01 17.07
CA GLU A 710 -9.33 -23.25 16.56
C GLU A 710 -9.61 -22.47 15.27
N ARG A 711 -9.19 -21.19 15.20
CA ARG A 711 -9.46 -20.35 14.01
C ARG A 711 -8.72 -20.80 12.77
N LEU A 712 -7.53 -21.40 12.91
CA LEU A 712 -6.68 -21.84 11.81
C LEU A 712 -6.61 -23.37 11.64
N HIS A 713 -7.28 -24.14 12.50
CA HIS A 713 -7.20 -25.61 12.58
C HIS A 713 -5.74 -26.11 12.75
N ALA A 714 -4.95 -25.38 13.55
CA ALA A 714 -3.55 -25.72 13.79
C ALA A 714 -3.39 -26.74 14.93
N TRP A 715 -4.16 -27.85 14.88
CA TRP A 715 -4.30 -28.82 15.96
C TRP A 715 -3.01 -29.60 16.28
N ASP A 716 -2.24 -29.94 15.27
CA ASP A 716 -1.02 -30.75 15.39
C ASP A 716 0.25 -29.91 15.60
N ALA A 717 0.11 -28.59 15.80
CA ALA A 717 1.26 -27.71 15.96
C ALA A 717 1.76 -27.69 17.42
N GLU A 718 3.08 -27.88 17.60
CA GLU A 718 3.75 -27.65 18.88
C GLU A 718 3.57 -26.16 19.29
N GLN A 719 3.36 -25.89 20.57
CA GLN A 719 3.07 -24.56 21.09
C GLN A 719 4.20 -24.06 22.00
N VAL A 720 4.79 -22.91 21.67
CA VAL A 720 5.86 -22.30 22.45
C VAL A 720 5.53 -20.85 22.73
N ALA A 721 5.57 -20.45 24.01
CA ALA A 721 5.32 -19.08 24.45
C ALA A 721 6.57 -18.49 25.09
N LEU A 722 7.08 -17.38 24.53
CA LEU A 722 8.27 -16.70 24.99
C LEU A 722 7.92 -15.26 25.36
N ASP A 723 8.22 -14.88 26.56
CA ASP A 723 7.96 -13.53 27.06
C ASP A 723 8.91 -12.51 26.41
N SER A 724 8.59 -11.25 26.56
CA SER A 724 9.46 -10.15 26.09
C SER A 724 10.73 -10.04 26.95
N PRO A 725 11.89 -9.73 26.38
CA PRO A 725 13.13 -9.54 27.13
C PRO A 725 13.21 -8.20 27.89
N PHE A 726 12.17 -7.36 27.81
CA PHE A 726 12.17 -6.04 28.42
C PHE A 726 11.64 -6.06 29.86
N ASP A 727 12.24 -5.24 30.70
CA ASP A 727 11.78 -4.99 32.09
C ASP A 727 10.63 -3.98 32.09
N TYR A 728 9.40 -4.46 31.85
CA TYR A 728 8.21 -3.61 31.86
C TYR A 728 7.86 -3.01 33.21
N PRO A 729 8.05 -3.69 34.37
CA PRO A 729 7.82 -3.08 35.70
C PRO A 729 8.57 -1.78 35.91
N SER A 730 9.81 -1.68 35.46
CA SER A 730 10.61 -0.46 35.58
C SER A 730 10.42 0.53 34.45
N SER A 731 10.13 0.05 33.21
CA SER A 731 10.10 0.88 32.00
C SER A 731 8.69 1.39 31.63
N THR A 732 7.63 0.73 32.12
CA THR A 732 6.27 1.03 31.65
C THR A 732 5.33 1.35 32.80
N LEU A 733 4.72 2.53 32.76
CA LEU A 733 3.62 2.92 33.62
C LEU A 733 2.29 2.81 32.85
N LEU A 734 1.39 1.95 33.32
CA LEU A 734 0.00 1.92 32.85
C LEU A 734 -0.86 2.82 33.78
N PHE A 735 -1.38 3.92 33.26
CA PHE A 735 -2.25 4.82 33.98
C PHE A 735 -3.73 4.63 33.59
N LEU A 736 -4.58 4.36 34.57
CA LEU A 736 -6.03 4.16 34.43
C LEU A 736 -6.78 5.29 35.14
N PRO A 737 -7.38 6.25 34.41
CA PRO A 737 -8.15 7.33 35.01
C PRO A 737 -9.38 6.79 35.74
N ALA A 738 -9.55 7.15 37.03
CA ALA A 738 -10.66 6.71 37.85
C ALA A 738 -11.94 7.55 37.64
N ASP A 739 -11.78 8.78 37.16
CA ASP A 739 -12.84 9.79 37.00
C ASP A 739 -13.26 10.03 35.55
N ILE A 740 -12.86 9.14 34.62
CA ILE A 740 -13.35 9.18 33.23
C ILE A 740 -14.68 8.42 33.13
N PRO A 741 -15.72 8.96 32.45
CA PRO A 741 -16.94 8.22 32.15
C PRO A 741 -16.69 7.03 31.22
N GLU A 742 -17.61 6.06 31.15
CA GLU A 742 -17.56 5.01 30.13
C GLU A 742 -17.74 5.59 28.71
N PRO A 743 -17.21 4.95 27.65
CA PRO A 743 -17.22 5.48 26.28
C PRO A 743 -18.57 5.88 25.72
N ASN A 744 -19.66 5.28 26.20
CA ASN A 744 -21.04 5.56 25.75
C ASN A 744 -21.75 6.61 26.61
N GLN A 745 -21.13 7.11 27.68
CA GLN A 745 -21.71 8.09 28.58
C GLN A 745 -21.43 9.53 28.13
N PRO A 746 -22.31 10.47 28.48
CA PRO A 746 -22.08 11.90 28.26
C PRO A 746 -20.73 12.34 28.86
N HIS A 747 -20.13 13.33 28.23
CA HIS A 747 -18.85 13.94 28.66
C HIS A 747 -17.59 13.05 28.51
N HIS A 748 -17.69 11.76 28.13
CA HIS A 748 -16.51 10.94 27.91
C HIS A 748 -15.52 11.59 26.92
N GLN A 749 -16.01 12.04 25.77
CA GLN A 749 -15.19 12.67 24.73
C GLN A 749 -14.41 13.87 25.28
N LYS A 750 -15.08 14.76 26.01
CA LYS A 750 -14.45 15.96 26.60
C LYS A 750 -13.39 15.61 27.64
N ARG A 751 -13.67 14.60 28.48
CA ARG A 751 -12.70 14.15 29.50
C ARG A 751 -11.50 13.44 28.88
N ALA A 752 -11.71 12.70 27.80
CA ALA A 752 -10.62 12.09 27.04
C ALA A 752 -9.72 13.13 26.37
N GLU A 753 -10.30 14.18 25.79
CA GLU A 753 -9.56 15.32 25.21
C GLU A 753 -8.75 16.07 26.27
N GLU A 754 -9.31 16.29 27.46
CA GLU A 754 -8.64 16.90 28.61
C GLU A 754 -7.46 16.05 29.06
N ALA A 755 -7.65 14.75 29.28
CA ALA A 755 -6.60 13.84 29.72
C ALA A 755 -5.45 13.76 28.70
N LEU A 756 -5.78 13.67 27.41
CA LEU A 756 -4.79 13.66 26.33
C LEU A 756 -3.99 14.98 26.29
N THR A 757 -4.66 16.11 26.41
CA THR A 757 -4.01 17.43 26.43
C THR A 757 -3.05 17.56 27.61
N LEU A 758 -3.47 17.14 28.80
CA LEU A 758 -2.66 17.19 30.01
C LEU A 758 -1.42 16.29 29.90
N LEU A 759 -1.57 15.06 29.38
CA LEU A 759 -0.46 14.15 29.17
C LEU A 759 0.53 14.71 28.13
N CYS A 760 0.04 15.16 26.97
CA CYS A 760 0.88 15.69 25.91
C CYS A 760 1.70 16.91 26.38
N ARG A 761 1.11 17.80 27.14
CA ARG A 761 1.83 18.94 27.73
C ARG A 761 2.89 18.52 28.76
N ALA A 762 2.56 17.54 29.61
CA ALA A 762 3.49 17.05 30.62
C ALA A 762 4.70 16.31 30.02
N ALA A 763 4.45 15.55 28.95
CA ALA A 763 5.47 14.79 28.21
C ALA A 763 6.21 15.61 27.14
N GLY A 764 5.83 16.86 26.91
CA GLY A 764 6.39 17.68 25.82
C GLY A 764 6.07 17.15 24.42
N GLY A 765 4.89 16.58 24.21
CA GLY A 765 4.50 15.85 22.99
C GLY A 765 4.83 14.37 23.10
N ARG A 766 5.66 13.83 22.18
CA ARG A 766 6.17 12.44 22.14
C ARG A 766 5.09 11.37 22.35
N THR A 767 3.87 11.63 21.82
CA THR A 767 2.67 10.85 22.12
C THR A 767 2.07 10.25 20.86
N LEU A 768 1.80 8.93 20.89
CA LEU A 768 0.95 8.24 19.91
C LEU A 768 -0.41 7.96 20.54
N ALA A 769 -1.50 8.45 19.94
CA ALA A 769 -2.84 8.19 20.40
C ALA A 769 -3.61 7.31 19.39
N LEU A 770 -4.08 6.16 19.86
CA LEU A 770 -4.75 5.13 19.09
C LEU A 770 -6.28 5.21 19.29
N PHE A 771 -6.99 5.37 18.18
CA PHE A 771 -8.45 5.47 18.16
C PHE A 771 -9.07 4.28 17.44
N THR A 772 -10.32 3.98 17.79
CA THR A 772 -11.14 2.96 17.12
C THR A 772 -12.06 3.53 16.04
N SER A 773 -12.21 4.87 15.95
CA SER A 773 -13.04 5.53 14.94
C SER A 773 -12.44 6.84 14.43
N TYR A 774 -12.59 7.11 13.13
CA TYR A 774 -12.15 8.35 12.51
C TYR A 774 -12.90 9.58 13.04
N SER A 775 -14.19 9.46 13.35
CA SER A 775 -14.97 10.57 13.89
C SER A 775 -14.43 11.05 15.24
N GLN A 776 -14.15 10.10 16.14
CA GLN A 776 -13.53 10.42 17.43
C GLN A 776 -12.14 11.04 17.25
N LEU A 777 -11.32 10.47 16.38
CA LEU A 777 -9.99 10.98 16.06
C LEU A 777 -10.05 12.44 15.57
N HIS A 778 -10.91 12.74 14.59
CA HIS A 778 -11.02 14.09 14.03
C HIS A 778 -11.62 15.11 15.01
N ASN A 779 -12.58 14.70 15.85
CA ASN A 779 -13.12 15.56 16.89
C ASN A 779 -12.05 15.90 17.92
N THR A 780 -11.31 14.90 18.41
CA THR A 780 -10.19 15.08 19.33
C THR A 780 -9.11 15.98 18.72
N ALA A 781 -8.72 15.74 17.48
CA ALA A 781 -7.72 16.57 16.78
C ALA A 781 -8.11 18.04 16.73
N ARG A 782 -9.40 18.31 16.44
CA ARG A 782 -9.93 19.68 16.39
C ARG A 782 -9.90 20.36 17.76
N ALA A 783 -10.25 19.63 18.82
CA ALA A 783 -10.30 20.14 20.19
C ALA A 783 -8.91 20.47 20.75
N ILE A 784 -7.91 19.56 20.57
CA ILE A 784 -6.60 19.70 21.21
C ILE A 784 -5.60 20.55 20.42
N ARG A 785 -5.80 20.71 19.10
CA ARG A 785 -4.81 21.35 18.19
C ARG A 785 -4.41 22.74 18.62
N ARG A 786 -5.35 23.58 19.05
CA ARG A 786 -5.06 24.93 19.49
C ARG A 786 -4.25 24.95 20.78
N THR A 787 -4.71 24.22 21.80
CA THR A 787 -4.09 24.20 23.15
C THR A 787 -2.69 23.59 23.13
N LEU A 788 -2.44 22.58 22.27
CA LEU A 788 -1.13 22.00 22.10
C LEU A 788 -0.22 22.90 21.24
N GLY A 789 -0.76 23.59 20.22
CA GLY A 789 -0.02 24.55 19.43
C GLY A 789 0.49 25.73 20.28
N GLU A 790 -0.32 26.25 21.24
CA GLU A 790 0.10 27.26 22.19
C GLU A 790 1.24 26.78 23.14
N ALA A 791 1.43 25.46 23.26
CA ALA A 791 2.53 24.81 24.00
C ALA A 791 3.68 24.34 23.09
N ASP A 792 3.71 24.75 21.82
CA ASP A 792 4.70 24.37 20.81
C ASP A 792 4.74 22.84 20.55
N ILE A 793 3.57 22.21 20.52
CA ILE A 793 3.41 20.79 20.24
C ILE A 793 2.63 20.61 18.92
N SER A 794 3.26 19.99 17.93
CA SER A 794 2.66 19.70 16.61
C SER A 794 1.70 18.51 16.68
N VAL A 795 0.53 18.61 16.02
CA VAL A 795 -0.48 17.53 16.00
C VAL A 795 -0.62 16.98 14.59
N PHE A 796 -0.16 15.75 14.39
CA PHE A 796 -0.30 14.99 13.15
C PHE A 796 -1.53 14.09 13.21
N VAL A 797 -2.31 14.06 12.13
CA VAL A 797 -3.63 13.41 12.10
C VAL A 797 -3.78 12.54 10.86
N GLN A 798 -4.12 11.29 11.05
CA GLN A 798 -4.44 10.37 9.96
C GLN A 798 -5.68 10.84 9.20
N GLY A 799 -5.68 10.67 7.86
CA GLY A 799 -6.85 10.98 7.02
C GLY A 799 -6.94 12.43 6.54
N GLN A 800 -5.88 13.23 6.71
CA GLN A 800 -5.80 14.62 6.22
C GLN A 800 -4.90 14.77 4.97
N GLY A 801 -4.94 13.82 4.05
CA GLY A 801 -4.20 13.86 2.78
C GLY A 801 -2.74 13.40 2.85
N THR A 802 -2.18 13.23 4.04
CA THR A 802 -0.80 12.76 4.24
C THR A 802 -0.75 11.24 4.32
N SER A 803 0.19 10.60 3.62
CA SER A 803 0.36 9.16 3.69
C SER A 803 0.80 8.71 5.09
N ARG A 804 0.46 7.44 5.47
CA ARG A 804 0.89 6.85 6.74
C ARG A 804 2.41 6.94 6.95
N ARG A 805 3.20 6.63 5.93
CA ARG A 805 4.66 6.68 5.97
C ARG A 805 5.17 8.10 6.27
N GLN A 806 4.58 9.10 5.62
CA GLN A 806 4.94 10.50 5.85
C GLN A 806 4.56 10.98 7.25
N LEU A 807 3.39 10.57 7.77
CA LEU A 807 2.97 10.88 9.14
C LEU A 807 3.93 10.32 10.18
N LEU A 808 4.35 9.06 10.04
CA LEU A 808 5.31 8.42 10.93
C LEU A 808 6.67 9.13 10.91
N GLU A 809 7.10 9.52 9.74
CA GLU A 809 8.38 10.20 9.61
C GLU A 809 8.34 11.64 10.16
N ASN A 810 7.26 12.37 9.90
CA ASN A 810 7.05 13.69 10.50
C ASN A 810 7.03 13.57 12.04
N PHE A 811 6.38 12.54 12.56
CA PHE A 811 6.35 12.25 13.99
C PHE A 811 7.75 11.95 14.54
N ARG A 812 8.56 11.14 13.85
CA ARG A 812 9.93 10.81 14.26
C ARG A 812 10.88 12.02 14.25
N THR A 813 10.72 12.89 13.24
CA THR A 813 11.66 14.01 13.01
C THR A 813 11.27 15.29 13.73
N THR A 814 10.05 15.36 14.27
CA THR A 814 9.54 16.51 15.02
C THR A 814 9.58 16.20 16.53
N PRO A 815 10.53 16.79 17.32
CA PRO A 815 10.75 16.40 18.71
C PRO A 815 9.53 16.58 19.62
N ARG A 816 8.71 17.61 19.37
CA ARG A 816 7.51 17.93 20.15
C ARG A 816 6.28 17.69 19.33
N SER A 817 5.87 16.45 19.21
CA SER A 817 4.76 16.09 18.35
C SER A 817 3.83 15.04 18.95
N VAL A 818 2.60 15.02 18.46
CA VAL A 818 1.55 14.06 18.79
C VAL A 818 1.01 13.49 17.50
N LEU A 819 0.91 12.17 17.42
CA LEU A 819 0.34 11.46 16.28
C LEU A 819 -0.99 10.81 16.67
N LEU A 820 -2.06 11.16 15.98
CA LEU A 820 -3.38 10.55 16.14
C LEU A 820 -3.63 9.56 15.00
N GLY A 821 -3.84 8.27 15.32
CA GLY A 821 -4.05 7.20 14.34
C GLY A 821 -5.20 6.26 14.69
N THR A 822 -5.72 5.57 13.67
CA THR A 822 -6.72 4.49 13.82
C THR A 822 -6.09 3.11 13.59
N SER A 823 -6.86 2.10 13.25
CA SER A 823 -6.47 0.68 13.13
C SER A 823 -5.12 0.44 12.42
N SER A 824 -4.82 1.18 11.37
CA SER A 824 -3.54 1.03 10.65
C SER A 824 -2.30 1.46 11.46
N PHE A 825 -2.46 2.15 12.58
CA PHE A 825 -1.38 2.54 13.50
C PHE A 825 -1.28 1.61 14.72
N TRP A 826 -2.25 0.71 14.91
CA TRP A 826 -2.14 -0.35 15.91
C TRP A 826 -1.07 -1.37 15.53
N GLU A 827 -0.84 -1.56 14.22
CA GLU A 827 0.15 -2.49 13.67
C GLU A 827 1.22 -1.74 12.85
N GLY A 828 2.42 -2.32 12.74
CA GLY A 828 3.48 -1.85 11.83
C GLY A 828 3.99 -0.42 12.08
N VAL A 829 3.87 0.11 13.29
CA VAL A 829 4.53 1.34 13.74
C VAL A 829 5.78 0.96 14.50
N ASP A 830 6.93 1.36 13.97
CA ASP A 830 8.22 1.17 14.61
C ASP A 830 8.86 2.55 14.86
N VAL A 831 8.69 3.07 16.08
CA VAL A 831 9.30 4.32 16.53
C VAL A 831 10.10 4.00 17.78
N MET A 832 11.43 4.08 17.67
CA MET A 832 12.37 3.79 18.76
C MET A 832 12.78 5.07 19.49
N GLY A 833 13.16 4.92 20.75
CA GLY A 833 13.77 5.95 21.56
C GLY A 833 12.82 7.06 21.99
N GLU A 834 13.39 8.21 22.33
CA GLU A 834 12.67 9.34 22.94
C GLU A 834 11.53 9.94 22.09
N ALA A 835 11.45 9.62 20.81
CA ALA A 835 10.40 10.13 19.92
C ALA A 835 9.00 9.63 20.33
N LEU A 836 8.90 8.50 21.05
CA LEU A 836 7.66 7.93 21.59
C LEU A 836 7.83 7.60 23.08
N SER A 837 7.32 8.45 23.94
CA SER A 837 7.32 8.24 25.39
C SER A 837 5.92 8.04 25.97
N CYS A 838 4.86 8.34 25.21
CA CYS A 838 3.48 8.17 25.65
C CYS A 838 2.65 7.46 24.59
N LEU A 839 1.92 6.45 25.01
CA LEU A 839 0.93 5.75 24.22
C LEU A 839 -0.46 5.99 24.84
N VAL A 840 -1.42 6.41 24.05
CA VAL A 840 -2.80 6.60 24.51
C VAL A 840 -3.73 5.68 23.76
N ILE A 841 -4.47 4.86 24.47
CA ILE A 841 -5.54 4.01 23.95
C ILE A 841 -6.87 4.66 24.30
N ALA A 842 -7.51 5.25 23.31
CA ALA A 842 -8.73 6.04 23.51
C ALA A 842 -9.94 5.21 23.92
N LYS A 843 -10.05 3.97 23.41
CA LYS A 843 -11.06 2.96 23.76
C LYS A 843 -10.48 1.57 23.54
N LEU A 844 -11.05 0.58 24.26
CA LEU A 844 -10.76 -0.83 24.00
C LEU A 844 -11.08 -1.18 22.54
N PRO A 845 -10.18 -1.92 21.84
CA PRO A 845 -10.25 -2.13 20.40
C PRO A 845 -11.24 -3.24 19.98
N PHE A 846 -12.45 -3.21 20.54
CA PHE A 846 -13.52 -4.09 20.09
C PHE A 846 -13.85 -3.80 18.62
N ALA A 847 -14.09 -4.87 17.87
CA ALA A 847 -14.60 -4.77 16.51
C ALA A 847 -16.01 -4.14 16.50
N VAL A 848 -16.40 -3.60 15.35
CA VAL A 848 -17.74 -3.01 15.19
C VAL A 848 -18.77 -4.14 15.17
N PRO A 849 -19.72 -4.18 16.11
CA PRO A 849 -20.70 -5.29 16.18
C PRO A 849 -21.56 -5.47 14.92
N THR A 850 -21.70 -4.42 14.12
CA THR A 850 -22.47 -4.44 12.86
C THR A 850 -21.62 -4.79 11.65
N ASP A 851 -20.31 -5.06 11.81
CA ASP A 851 -19.50 -5.57 10.71
C ASP A 851 -19.99 -6.97 10.30
N PRO A 852 -20.29 -7.21 9.02
CA PRO A 852 -20.93 -8.46 8.58
C PRO A 852 -20.13 -9.72 8.93
N ILE A 853 -18.82 -9.67 8.79
CA ILE A 853 -17.94 -10.82 9.06
C ILE A 853 -17.88 -11.07 10.57
N PHE A 854 -17.67 -10.01 11.33
CA PHE A 854 -17.57 -10.11 12.79
C PHE A 854 -18.90 -10.62 13.40
N ALA A 855 -20.02 -10.07 12.96
CA ALA A 855 -21.34 -10.47 13.46
C ALA A 855 -21.66 -11.94 13.12
N ALA A 856 -21.38 -12.36 11.87
CA ALA A 856 -21.65 -13.73 11.44
C ALA A 856 -20.80 -14.75 12.19
N ARG A 857 -19.51 -14.48 12.35
CA ARG A 857 -18.61 -15.36 13.13
C ARG A 857 -18.98 -15.41 14.60
N GLY A 858 -19.38 -14.28 15.17
CA GLY A 858 -19.86 -14.23 16.54
C GLY A 858 -21.04 -15.18 16.79
N GLU A 859 -21.98 -15.27 15.85
CA GLU A 859 -23.16 -16.14 15.97
C GLU A 859 -22.85 -17.65 15.99
N THR A 860 -21.64 -18.07 15.65
CA THR A 860 -21.20 -19.48 15.71
C THR A 860 -20.74 -19.91 17.09
N PHE A 861 -20.64 -18.99 18.06
CA PHE A 861 -20.25 -19.28 19.45
C PHE A 861 -21.45 -19.22 20.40
N ASP A 862 -21.45 -20.03 21.44
CA ASP A 862 -22.47 -20.01 22.49
C ASP A 862 -22.49 -18.66 23.25
N ASP A 863 -21.32 -18.11 23.55
CA ASP A 863 -21.15 -16.75 24.08
C ASP A 863 -20.27 -15.92 23.13
N PRO A 864 -20.88 -15.27 22.10
CA PRO A 864 -20.15 -14.47 21.12
C PRO A 864 -19.22 -13.40 21.72
N PHE A 865 -19.64 -12.84 22.84
CA PHE A 865 -18.87 -11.79 23.48
C PHE A 865 -17.60 -12.30 24.15
N ARG A 866 -17.72 -13.36 24.97
CA ARG A 866 -16.58 -13.94 25.71
C ARG A 866 -15.66 -14.76 24.82
N GLN A 867 -16.22 -15.61 23.96
CA GLN A 867 -15.45 -16.58 23.18
C GLN A 867 -14.83 -15.99 21.90
N TYR A 868 -15.39 -14.88 21.38
CA TYR A 868 -14.91 -14.28 20.14
C TYR A 868 -14.51 -12.81 20.26
N ALA A 869 -15.40 -11.94 20.78
CA ALA A 869 -15.14 -10.49 20.80
C ALA A 869 -14.01 -10.09 21.78
N VAL A 870 -13.99 -10.65 22.98
CA VAL A 870 -12.98 -10.35 24.01
C VAL A 870 -11.60 -10.86 23.59
N PRO A 871 -11.39 -12.12 23.18
CA PRO A 871 -10.09 -12.59 22.69
C PRO A 871 -9.51 -11.76 21.54
N GLN A 872 -10.33 -11.44 20.54
CA GLN A 872 -9.89 -10.60 19.43
C GLN A 872 -9.48 -9.19 19.87
N ALA A 873 -10.24 -8.58 20.78
CA ALA A 873 -9.92 -7.27 21.32
C ALA A 873 -8.67 -7.29 22.19
N ILE A 874 -8.42 -8.36 22.96
CA ILE A 874 -7.19 -8.57 23.74
C ILE A 874 -5.96 -8.62 22.84
N LEU A 875 -5.99 -9.40 21.76
CA LEU A 875 -4.89 -9.49 20.81
C LEU A 875 -4.52 -8.11 20.24
N ARG A 876 -5.52 -7.33 19.81
CA ARG A 876 -5.32 -5.96 19.32
C ARG A 876 -4.80 -5.02 20.41
N PHE A 877 -5.30 -5.13 21.61
CA PHE A 877 -4.86 -4.31 22.76
C PHE A 877 -3.38 -4.56 23.08
N ARG A 878 -2.94 -5.81 23.14
CA ARG A 878 -1.54 -6.23 23.32
C ARG A 878 -0.65 -5.68 22.19
N GLN A 879 -1.10 -5.71 20.94
CA GLN A 879 -0.39 -5.15 19.81
C GLN A 879 -0.18 -3.64 19.95
N GLY A 880 -1.23 -2.93 20.35
CA GLY A 880 -1.15 -1.50 20.65
C GLY A 880 -0.17 -1.20 21.77
N PHE A 881 -0.27 -1.92 22.88
CA PHE A 881 0.62 -1.78 24.05
C PHE A 881 2.10 -2.00 23.67
N GLY A 882 2.40 -3.03 22.90
CA GLY A 882 3.75 -3.36 22.43
C GLY A 882 4.41 -2.33 21.50
N ARG A 883 3.76 -1.19 21.22
CA ARG A 883 4.36 -0.09 20.44
C ARG A 883 5.27 0.83 21.27
N LEU A 884 5.10 0.86 22.59
CA LEU A 884 5.79 1.81 23.45
C LEU A 884 7.26 1.42 23.69
N ILE A 885 7.53 0.18 24.09
CA ILE A 885 8.88 -0.30 24.45
C ILE A 885 9.46 -1.11 23.28
N ARG A 886 10.63 -0.70 22.78
CA ARG A 886 11.34 -1.28 21.64
C ARG A 886 12.80 -1.62 21.92
N SER A 887 13.39 -0.96 22.92
CA SER A 887 14.74 -1.18 23.42
C SER A 887 14.76 -1.27 24.94
N LYS A 888 15.86 -1.79 25.50
CA LYS A 888 16.06 -1.87 26.96
C LYS A 888 16.09 -0.48 27.63
N THR A 889 16.41 0.55 26.87
CA THR A 889 16.51 1.93 27.35
C THR A 889 15.21 2.72 27.21
N ASP A 890 14.21 2.17 26.50
CA ASP A 890 12.92 2.84 26.32
C ASP A 890 12.17 2.88 27.63
N ARG A 891 11.51 4.02 27.88
CA ARG A 891 10.66 4.24 29.05
C ARG A 891 9.43 5.02 28.64
N GLY A 892 8.27 4.68 29.21
CA GLY A 892 7.08 5.40 28.80
C GLY A 892 5.84 5.14 29.64
N ILE A 893 4.76 5.80 29.20
CA ILE A 893 3.45 5.77 29.86
C ILE A 893 2.41 5.27 28.85
N VAL A 894 1.61 4.30 29.24
CA VAL A 894 0.39 3.90 28.57
C VAL A 894 -0.80 4.49 29.32
N LEU A 895 -1.59 5.31 28.64
CA LEU A 895 -2.82 5.87 29.17
C LEU A 895 -4.03 5.21 28.48
N VAL A 896 -4.86 4.51 29.26
CA VAL A 896 -6.10 3.90 28.74
C VAL A 896 -7.31 4.73 29.16
N LEU A 897 -7.97 5.36 28.18
CA LEU A 897 -9.09 6.27 28.41
C LEU A 897 -10.46 5.53 28.38
N ASP A 898 -10.45 4.25 28.70
CA ASP A 898 -11.65 3.42 28.74
C ASP A 898 -11.83 2.81 30.13
N ARG A 899 -12.76 3.38 30.89
CA ARG A 899 -13.05 2.94 32.26
C ARG A 899 -13.46 1.47 32.38
N ARG A 900 -13.97 0.87 31.28
CA ARG A 900 -14.41 -0.53 31.25
C ARG A 900 -13.31 -1.52 31.62
N VAL A 901 -12.05 -1.18 31.40
CA VAL A 901 -10.89 -1.98 31.86
C VAL A 901 -10.90 -2.21 33.37
N GLY A 902 -11.38 -1.24 34.16
CA GLY A 902 -11.42 -1.36 35.62
C GLY A 902 -12.80 -1.69 36.22
N THR A 903 -13.88 -1.61 35.44
CA THR A 903 -15.27 -1.72 35.94
C THR A 903 -16.06 -2.91 35.43
N LYS A 904 -15.66 -3.47 34.29
CA LYS A 904 -16.38 -4.61 33.67
C LYS A 904 -15.67 -5.94 34.00
N PHE A 905 -16.44 -7.03 34.05
CA PHE A 905 -15.95 -8.36 34.36
C PHE A 905 -14.81 -8.83 33.42
N TYR A 906 -14.86 -8.42 32.15
CA TYR A 906 -13.83 -8.76 31.17
C TYR A 906 -12.60 -7.85 31.24
N GLY A 907 -12.67 -6.74 31.97
CA GLY A 907 -11.59 -5.75 32.01
C GLY A 907 -10.30 -6.30 32.59
N GLN A 908 -10.39 -7.20 33.58
CA GLN A 908 -9.22 -7.84 34.18
C GLN A 908 -8.48 -8.70 33.15
N ALA A 909 -9.16 -9.40 32.25
CA ALA A 909 -8.52 -10.20 31.18
C ALA A 909 -7.62 -9.36 30.27
N PHE A 910 -7.97 -8.08 30.02
CA PHE A 910 -7.10 -7.16 29.28
C PHE A 910 -5.83 -6.84 30.05
N LEU A 911 -5.94 -6.63 31.38
CA LEU A 911 -4.77 -6.33 32.21
C LEU A 911 -3.87 -7.55 32.37
N ASP A 912 -4.44 -8.72 32.59
CA ASP A 912 -3.71 -9.99 32.74
C ASP A 912 -3.03 -10.44 31.44
N SER A 913 -3.50 -9.95 30.31
CA SER A 913 -2.91 -10.23 29.00
C SER A 913 -1.63 -9.44 28.73
N LEU A 914 -1.38 -8.35 29.45
CA LEU A 914 -0.19 -7.52 29.29
C LEU A 914 1.01 -8.14 30.02
N PRO A 915 2.24 -7.81 29.58
CA PRO A 915 3.42 -8.04 30.41
C PRO A 915 3.25 -7.35 31.78
N GLU A 916 3.79 -7.94 32.82
CA GLU A 916 3.77 -7.34 34.14
C GLU A 916 4.38 -5.94 34.09
N CYS A 917 3.61 -4.90 34.46
CA CYS A 917 4.01 -3.50 34.41
C CYS A 917 3.47 -2.72 35.62
N THR A 918 4.04 -1.55 35.89
CA THR A 918 3.57 -0.69 36.97
C THR A 918 2.20 -0.09 36.64
N ILE A 919 1.15 -0.43 37.42
CA ILE A 919 -0.21 0.08 37.20
C ILE A 919 -0.52 1.16 38.26
N ARG A 920 -0.95 2.35 37.84
CA ARG A 920 -1.49 3.41 38.70
C ARG A 920 -2.93 3.77 38.30
N ARG A 921 -3.76 3.91 39.33
CA ARG A 921 -5.15 4.38 39.19
C ARG A 921 -5.28 5.71 39.92
N GLY A 922 -5.90 6.72 39.28
CA GLY A 922 -6.09 8.03 39.89
C GLY A 922 -6.93 8.98 39.07
N PRO A 923 -7.31 10.15 39.59
CA PRO A 923 -8.04 11.13 38.81
C PRO A 923 -7.15 11.75 37.73
N ILE A 924 -7.77 12.20 36.63
CA ILE A 924 -7.08 12.84 35.48
C ILE A 924 -6.20 14.02 35.91
N ALA A 925 -6.62 14.76 36.93
CA ALA A 925 -5.86 15.91 37.48
C ALA A 925 -4.46 15.53 37.99
N GLN A 926 -4.22 14.28 38.38
CA GLN A 926 -2.89 13.80 38.83
C GLN A 926 -1.97 13.41 37.70
N LEU A 927 -2.52 13.18 36.51
CA LEU A 927 -1.80 12.67 35.36
C LEU A 927 -0.54 13.49 34.99
N PRO A 928 -0.54 14.84 35.01
CA PRO A 928 0.65 15.62 34.70
C PRO A 928 1.82 15.42 35.68
N GLN A 929 1.50 15.30 36.95
CA GLN A 929 2.51 15.05 37.99
C GLN A 929 3.08 13.65 37.84
N VAL A 930 2.22 12.65 37.76
CA VAL A 930 2.61 11.24 37.61
C VAL A 930 3.46 11.05 36.33
N ALA A 931 3.08 11.73 35.22
CA ALA A 931 3.82 11.64 33.98
C ALA A 931 5.23 12.23 34.07
N ARG A 932 5.41 13.39 34.70
CA ARG A 932 6.74 13.97 34.92
C ARG A 932 7.57 13.10 35.85
N GLU A 933 7.04 12.72 37.02
CA GLU A 933 7.75 11.85 37.96
C GLU A 933 8.23 10.54 37.33
N TRP A 934 7.44 9.97 36.38
CA TRP A 934 7.80 8.74 35.74
C TRP A 934 8.84 8.93 34.62
N LEU A 935 8.67 9.96 33.79
CA LEU A 935 9.55 10.21 32.65
C LEU A 935 10.88 10.85 33.02
N ASP A 936 10.93 11.61 34.12
CA ASP A 936 12.14 12.27 34.62
C ASP A 936 13.03 11.35 35.49
N ARG A 937 12.53 10.20 35.92
CA ARG A 937 13.37 9.16 36.53
C ARG A 937 14.28 8.61 35.42
N GLY A 938 15.57 8.87 35.48
CA GLY A 938 16.54 8.28 34.53
C GLY A 938 16.39 6.76 34.40
N PRO A 939 16.99 6.17 33.37
CA PRO A 939 16.93 4.73 33.12
C PRO A 939 17.44 3.92 34.31
#